data_95efd73be1baddab58d3395b0c948b82
#
_entry.id   95efd73be1baddab58d3395b0c948b82
#
_cell.length_a   1.000
_cell.length_b   1.000
_cell.length_c   1.000
_cell.angle_alpha   90.00
_cell.angle_beta   90.00
_cell.angle_gamma   90.00
#
_symmetry.space_group_name_H-M   'P 1'
#
loop_
_entity.id
_entity.type
_entity.pdbx_description
1 polymer ?
#
loop_
_entity_poly.entity_id
_entity_poly.type
_entity_poly.pdbx_seq_one_letter_code
_entity_poly.pdbx_strand_id
1 'polypeptide(L)'
;MVCSYKSAVRLLLLLLGYCVVLQAVEKPNILWITAEDMSPTLGCYGDTFATTPNIDKLAKEGVLYSNAFANAPVCSPSRSCLITGCYPTSLSTQQMRSGFSIPKHMRGFPALLRDQGYFTTNNVKTDYNTANYKEIIEASWSENSNSAHWRNRPESSQPFFSIFNLMTSHQSRSMVWPYKQFKKEIQSQILAEDIHAPADVPLPPYYPDTPLIRREMARYYDCVTAMDIQVGIILKQLKNDNLKDNTIIFFFSDHGSGMPRHKRALLDSGMHVPLIIYFPKKWQHLSPYKPGSTTDSLVSFVDFASTILNLTGVINPISMQGKPFLGPNVTTKRSYVYGHRDRVDEVRDLARSVRDSRYLYIRNYMPHLGYNQPTAWPDKGEIRHEFYRLAKEKKMTPEQWHFAGPYRPVEELYDCLNDPRNLKNLAKSKKHKNILGRLRSEHIQHITDTVDLGFLPESEAWTMFGKRSGWELGQSKSIPFNEIRNAAVQVGIASESEFLKNLESENSVVRYWGAIGLTAKKTISNKAKGILKIKLKDPSYATRIEIANALAVHNEINEALPALTDAVNHENLIVVTHAARTIELLGEKAAVAKPAMKKALARAIKIRPPETPATVVLPGDKDLAMFVAFSCHAFLAIFEN
;
A
#
# COMPACT_ATOMS: atom_id res chain seq x y z
N MET A 1 1.54 6.49 -82.78
CA MET A 1 1.88 5.60 -81.68
C MET A 1 3.05 6.07 -80.83
N VAL A 2 3.20 7.38 -80.56
CA VAL A 2 4.34 7.95 -79.79
C VAL A 2 3.86 8.78 -78.59
N CYS A 3 2.52 8.94 -78.41
CA CYS A 3 1.99 9.78 -77.31
C CYS A 3 1.67 9.02 -76.01
N SER A 4 1.76 7.69 -76.01
CA SER A 4 1.37 6.82 -74.85
C SER A 4 2.52 6.55 -73.84
N TYR A 5 3.77 6.66 -74.24
CA TYR A 5 4.91 6.33 -73.38
C TYR A 5 5.31 7.41 -72.35
N LYS A 6 5.08 8.70 -72.66
CA LYS A 6 5.44 9.80 -71.77
C LYS A 6 4.49 9.91 -70.55
N SER A 7 3.24 9.49 -70.67
CA SER A 7 2.28 9.52 -69.57
C SER A 7 2.49 8.35 -68.59
N ALA A 8 2.89 7.17 -69.05
CA ALA A 8 3.16 6.02 -68.21
C ALA A 8 4.44 6.21 -67.37
N VAL A 9 5.48 6.84 -67.92
CA VAL A 9 6.72 7.13 -67.23
C VAL A 9 6.53 8.24 -66.17
N ARG A 10 5.68 9.24 -66.42
CA ARG A 10 5.33 10.26 -65.40
C ARG A 10 4.46 9.68 -64.26
N LEU A 11 3.58 8.72 -64.53
CA LEU A 11 2.79 8.05 -63.49
C LEU A 11 3.69 7.15 -62.62
N LEU A 12 4.69 6.46 -63.20
CA LEU A 12 5.64 5.61 -62.49
C LEU A 12 6.60 6.42 -61.61
N LEU A 13 7.03 7.63 -62.06
CA LEU A 13 7.87 8.57 -61.28
C LEU A 13 7.08 9.24 -60.15
N LEU A 14 5.77 9.45 -60.30
CA LEU A 14 4.91 9.93 -59.23
C LEU A 14 4.59 8.87 -58.18
N LEU A 15 4.56 7.57 -58.52
CA LEU A 15 4.41 6.45 -57.59
C LEU A 15 5.70 6.13 -56.82
N LEU A 16 6.87 6.42 -57.36
CA LEU A 16 8.15 6.27 -56.71
C LEU A 16 8.50 7.42 -55.74
N GLY A 17 7.82 8.57 -55.84
CA GLY A 17 8.00 9.73 -54.95
C GLY A 17 7.22 9.66 -53.62
N TYR A 18 6.32 8.70 -53.44
CA TYR A 18 5.57 8.48 -52.20
C TYR A 18 6.02 7.22 -51.43
N CYS A 19 7.30 6.90 -51.43
CA CYS A 19 7.86 6.20 -50.29
C CYS A 19 7.91 7.21 -49.14
N VAL A 20 6.77 7.47 -48.50
CA VAL A 20 6.74 7.95 -47.13
C VAL A 20 7.48 6.89 -46.36
N VAL A 21 8.76 7.15 -46.12
CA VAL A 21 9.49 6.48 -45.05
C VAL A 21 8.68 6.83 -43.80
N LEU A 22 7.81 5.91 -43.39
CA LEU A 22 7.24 5.89 -42.05
C LEU A 22 8.47 5.82 -41.14
N GLN A 23 9.06 6.98 -40.85
CA GLN A 23 10.03 7.06 -39.76
C GLN A 23 9.31 6.49 -38.55
N ALA A 24 9.72 5.30 -38.14
CA ALA A 24 9.23 4.70 -36.92
C ALA A 24 9.35 5.79 -35.84
N VAL A 25 8.22 6.19 -35.28
CA VAL A 25 8.21 7.21 -34.21
C VAL A 25 9.15 6.67 -33.13
N GLU A 26 10.24 7.38 -32.95
CA GLU A 26 11.25 6.97 -31.97
C GLU A 26 10.64 6.97 -30.57
N LYS A 27 10.90 5.93 -29.80
CA LYS A 27 10.32 5.70 -28.48
C LYS A 27 11.41 5.76 -27.39
N PRO A 28 11.16 6.41 -26.25
CA PRO A 28 12.11 6.39 -25.13
C PRO A 28 12.19 5.00 -24.50
N ASN A 29 13.37 4.60 -24.06
CA ASN A 29 13.47 3.56 -23.06
C ASN A 29 13.01 4.11 -21.70
N ILE A 30 12.42 3.25 -20.88
CA ILE A 30 12.00 3.59 -19.51
C ILE A 30 12.68 2.65 -18.53
N LEU A 31 13.31 3.22 -17.52
CA LEU A 31 13.92 2.47 -16.42
C LEU A 31 13.29 2.90 -15.10
N TRP A 32 12.68 1.96 -14.38
CA TRP A 32 12.27 2.14 -12.99
C TRP A 32 13.28 1.46 -12.06
N ILE A 33 13.79 2.21 -11.09
CA ILE A 33 14.57 1.71 -9.96
C ILE A 33 13.73 1.96 -8.72
N THR A 34 13.18 0.91 -8.13
CA THR A 34 12.31 1.02 -6.95
C THR A 34 13.05 0.54 -5.70
N ALA A 35 13.12 1.40 -4.69
CA ALA A 35 13.48 0.97 -3.35
C ALA A 35 12.26 0.36 -2.65
N GLU A 36 12.48 -0.63 -1.79
CA GLU A 36 11.43 -1.18 -0.94
C GLU A 36 11.45 -0.46 0.41
N ASP A 37 10.23 -0.15 0.95
CA ASP A 37 10.06 0.35 2.31
C ASP A 37 10.99 1.54 2.65
N MET A 38 10.97 2.62 1.86
CA MET A 38 11.86 3.75 2.08
C MET A 38 11.11 5.10 2.06
N SER A 39 11.18 5.84 3.14
CA SER A 39 10.80 7.26 3.19
C SER A 39 11.86 8.12 2.47
N PRO A 40 11.66 9.44 2.27
CA PRO A 40 12.67 10.33 1.66
C PRO A 40 13.92 10.55 2.54
N THR A 41 14.55 9.47 3.00
CA THR A 41 15.76 9.46 3.83
C THR A 41 16.99 9.49 2.91
N LEU A 42 17.19 10.63 2.23
CA LEU A 42 18.21 10.83 1.20
C LEU A 42 18.83 12.23 1.33
N GLY A 43 20.11 12.37 0.99
CA GLY A 43 20.82 13.66 1.01
C GLY A 43 20.13 14.72 0.16
N CYS A 44 19.67 14.37 -1.04
CA CYS A 44 18.96 15.30 -1.93
C CYS A 44 17.58 15.75 -1.39
N TYR A 45 17.01 15.06 -0.40
CA TYR A 45 15.80 15.48 0.34
C TYR A 45 16.12 16.23 1.64
N GLY A 46 17.40 16.53 1.90
CA GLY A 46 17.84 17.30 3.07
C GLY A 46 18.17 16.45 4.30
N ASP A 47 18.23 15.13 4.19
CA ASP A 47 18.71 14.26 5.27
C ASP A 47 20.24 14.30 5.31
N THR A 48 20.80 15.00 6.29
CA THR A 48 22.26 15.18 6.42
C THR A 48 22.98 13.98 7.02
N PHE A 49 22.25 13.01 7.55
CA PHE A 49 22.82 11.79 8.12
C PHE A 49 22.86 10.64 7.10
N ALA A 50 22.03 10.68 6.06
CA ALA A 50 22.00 9.66 5.01
C ALA A 50 23.22 9.78 4.08
N THR A 51 23.84 8.65 3.72
CA THR A 51 24.94 8.57 2.75
C THR A 51 24.39 7.99 1.43
N THR A 52 24.02 8.89 0.46
CA THR A 52 23.33 8.51 -0.77
C THR A 52 23.87 9.20 -2.03
N PRO A 53 25.20 9.13 -2.30
CA PRO A 53 25.84 9.92 -3.35
C PRO A 53 25.36 9.61 -4.76
N ASN A 54 24.95 8.36 -5.07
CA ASN A 54 24.50 7.97 -6.41
C ASN A 54 23.11 8.53 -6.72
N ILE A 55 22.19 8.46 -5.76
CA ILE A 55 20.83 9.01 -5.88
C ILE A 55 20.87 10.53 -5.87
N ASP A 56 21.71 11.15 -5.02
CA ASP A 56 21.89 12.58 -4.96
C ASP A 56 22.44 13.14 -6.29
N LYS A 57 23.32 12.38 -6.94
CA LYS A 57 23.78 12.71 -8.30
C LYS A 57 22.66 12.61 -9.31
N LEU A 58 21.83 11.56 -9.26
CA LEU A 58 20.68 11.41 -10.14
C LEU A 58 19.70 12.59 -9.97
N ALA A 59 19.47 13.06 -8.74
CA ALA A 59 18.63 14.21 -8.45
C ALA A 59 19.20 15.52 -9.05
N LYS A 60 20.52 15.72 -9.01
CA LYS A 60 21.19 16.88 -9.64
C LYS A 60 21.06 16.88 -11.17
N GLU A 61 20.96 15.71 -11.79
CA GLU A 61 20.80 15.54 -13.23
C GLU A 61 19.32 15.45 -13.66
N GLY A 62 18.41 15.16 -12.74
CA GLY A 62 16.98 14.96 -12.94
C GLY A 62 16.10 16.04 -12.33
N VAL A 63 14.86 15.71 -12.06
CA VAL A 63 13.87 16.53 -11.35
C VAL A 63 13.48 15.82 -10.05
N LEU A 64 13.59 16.52 -8.93
CA LEU A 64 13.18 16.05 -7.61
C LEU A 64 11.73 16.47 -7.34
N TYR A 65 10.87 15.51 -7.00
CA TYR A 65 9.48 15.74 -6.62
C TYR A 65 9.36 15.70 -5.10
N SER A 66 9.09 16.84 -4.47
CA SER A 66 8.98 16.93 -3.01
C SER A 66 7.65 16.43 -2.45
N ASN A 67 6.65 16.14 -3.29
CA ASN A 67 5.29 15.75 -2.90
C ASN A 67 4.79 14.53 -3.69
N ALA A 68 5.49 13.41 -3.60
CA ALA A 68 5.07 12.13 -4.19
C ALA A 68 4.56 11.17 -3.11
N PHE A 69 3.41 10.53 -3.37
CA PHE A 69 2.72 9.71 -2.37
C PHE A 69 2.27 8.36 -2.91
N ALA A 70 2.50 7.31 -2.12
CA ALA A 70 1.85 6.02 -2.31
C ALA A 70 0.34 6.12 -2.02
N ASN A 71 -0.45 5.16 -2.50
CA ASN A 71 -1.88 5.06 -2.18
C ASN A 71 -2.17 4.17 -0.96
N ALA A 72 -1.20 3.33 -0.58
CA ALA A 72 -1.26 2.49 0.60
C ALA A 72 0.11 2.40 1.26
N PRO A 73 0.21 2.39 2.61
CA PRO A 73 1.48 2.30 3.32
C PRO A 73 1.95 0.84 3.47
N VAL A 74 1.78 0.02 2.43
CA VAL A 74 2.20 -1.39 2.40
C VAL A 74 2.34 -1.90 0.96
N CYS A 75 3.30 -2.81 0.73
CA CYS A 75 3.74 -3.23 -0.60
C CYS A 75 2.61 -3.69 -1.53
N SER A 76 1.83 -4.72 -1.14
CA SER A 76 0.90 -5.37 -2.07
C SER A 76 -0.19 -4.44 -2.62
N PRO A 77 -0.96 -3.70 -1.79
CA PRO A 77 -1.92 -2.73 -2.32
C PRO A 77 -1.25 -1.59 -3.11
N SER A 78 -0.09 -1.09 -2.66
CA SER A 78 0.64 -0.05 -3.37
C SER A 78 1.08 -0.53 -4.78
N ARG A 79 1.61 -1.76 -4.88
CA ARG A 79 2.05 -2.35 -6.15
C ARG A 79 0.88 -2.72 -7.05
N SER A 80 -0.28 -3.10 -6.47
CA SER A 80 -1.54 -3.24 -7.22
C SER A 80 -1.93 -1.91 -7.90
N CYS A 81 -1.83 -0.80 -7.18
CA CYS A 81 -2.09 0.53 -7.73
C CYS A 81 -1.11 0.89 -8.87
N LEU A 82 0.19 0.67 -8.66
CA LEU A 82 1.23 0.97 -9.66
C LEU A 82 1.02 0.21 -10.97
N ILE A 83 0.71 -1.10 -10.89
CA ILE A 83 0.61 -1.93 -12.10
C ILE A 83 -0.70 -1.72 -12.87
N THR A 84 -1.79 -1.35 -12.17
CA THR A 84 -3.12 -1.19 -12.78
C THR A 84 -3.47 0.24 -13.16
N GLY A 85 -2.87 1.24 -12.50
CA GLY A 85 -3.30 2.64 -12.60
C GLY A 85 -4.69 2.90 -12.02
N CYS A 86 -5.15 2.02 -11.10
CA CYS A 86 -6.45 2.12 -10.44
C CYS A 86 -6.28 2.10 -8.91
N TYR A 87 -7.23 2.72 -8.20
CA TYR A 87 -7.26 2.62 -6.74
C TYR A 87 -7.55 1.19 -6.29
N PRO A 88 -6.74 0.59 -5.41
CA PRO A 88 -6.98 -0.77 -4.92
C PRO A 88 -8.36 -0.96 -4.30
N THR A 89 -8.90 0.08 -3.67
CA THR A 89 -10.24 0.08 -3.07
C THR A 89 -11.37 -0.06 -4.08
N SER A 90 -11.17 0.35 -5.33
CA SER A 90 -12.12 0.13 -6.43
C SER A 90 -12.03 -1.29 -7.01
N LEU A 91 -10.88 -1.96 -6.83
CA LEU A 91 -10.58 -3.28 -7.41
C LEU A 91 -10.75 -4.43 -6.41
N SER A 92 -11.03 -4.15 -5.13
CA SER A 92 -10.96 -5.11 -4.01
C SER A 92 -9.55 -5.68 -3.77
N THR A 93 -8.51 -4.93 -4.15
CA THR A 93 -7.10 -5.28 -3.93
C THR A 93 -6.48 -4.48 -2.77
N GLN A 94 -7.29 -3.86 -1.90
CA GLN A 94 -6.86 -3.07 -0.75
C GLN A 94 -6.39 -3.92 0.45
N GLN A 95 -6.92 -5.12 0.60
CA GLN A 95 -6.51 -6.06 1.65
C GLN A 95 -5.19 -6.74 1.26
N MET A 96 -4.22 -6.82 2.15
CA MET A 96 -2.99 -7.56 1.86
C MET A 96 -3.30 -9.05 1.62
N ARG A 97 -2.72 -9.64 0.56
CA ARG A 97 -3.04 -11.00 0.09
C ARG A 97 -4.52 -11.14 -0.28
N SER A 98 -5.03 -10.21 -1.08
CA SER A 98 -6.40 -10.25 -1.57
C SER A 98 -6.66 -11.51 -2.42
N GLY A 99 -7.71 -12.25 -2.05
CA GLY A 99 -8.21 -13.40 -2.81
C GLY A 99 -9.15 -13.03 -3.96
N PHE A 100 -9.36 -11.74 -4.22
CA PHE A 100 -10.26 -11.26 -5.29
C PHE A 100 -9.53 -11.07 -6.61
N SER A 101 -10.20 -11.44 -7.72
CA SER A 101 -9.69 -11.19 -9.06
C SER A 101 -10.08 -9.81 -9.56
N ILE A 102 -9.21 -9.20 -10.36
CA ILE A 102 -9.56 -8.02 -11.17
C ILE A 102 -10.05 -8.45 -12.56
N PRO A 103 -10.77 -7.58 -13.30
CA PRO A 103 -11.26 -7.90 -14.63
C PRO A 103 -10.13 -8.32 -15.59
N LYS A 104 -10.37 -9.32 -16.44
CA LYS A 104 -9.37 -9.85 -17.38
C LYS A 104 -8.80 -8.81 -18.35
N HIS A 105 -9.57 -7.76 -18.68
CA HIS A 105 -9.09 -6.69 -19.56
C HIS A 105 -8.09 -5.75 -18.88
N MET A 106 -7.99 -5.78 -17.55
CA MET A 106 -6.98 -5.01 -16.77
C MET A 106 -5.70 -5.83 -16.63
N ARG A 107 -4.94 -5.94 -17.72
CA ARG A 107 -3.74 -6.79 -17.83
C ARG A 107 -2.47 -6.22 -17.16
N GLY A 108 -2.54 -5.06 -16.54
CA GLY A 108 -1.37 -4.26 -16.13
C GLY A 108 -0.82 -3.41 -17.30
N PHE A 109 -0.36 -2.18 -16.98
CA PHE A 109 0.08 -1.25 -18.02
C PHE A 109 1.30 -1.74 -18.85
N PRO A 110 2.26 -2.55 -18.34
CA PRO A 110 3.35 -3.03 -19.17
C PRO A 110 2.89 -3.94 -20.32
N ALA A 111 1.73 -4.62 -20.17
CA ALA A 111 1.14 -5.38 -21.26
C ALA A 111 0.79 -4.48 -22.47
N LEU A 112 0.33 -3.26 -22.21
CA LEU A 112 0.03 -2.29 -23.26
C LEU A 112 1.29 -1.77 -23.96
N LEU A 113 2.41 -1.68 -23.22
CA LEU A 113 3.72 -1.37 -23.81
C LEU A 113 4.22 -2.52 -24.70
N ARG A 114 4.05 -3.78 -24.25
CA ARG A 114 4.38 -4.96 -25.07
C ARG A 114 3.61 -5.00 -26.38
N ASP A 115 2.32 -4.70 -26.34
CA ASP A 115 1.47 -4.59 -27.54
C ASP A 115 2.01 -3.51 -28.52
N GLN A 116 2.80 -2.56 -28.02
CA GLN A 116 3.47 -1.52 -28.80
C GLN A 116 4.94 -1.81 -29.11
N GLY A 117 5.41 -3.06 -28.90
CA GLY A 117 6.74 -3.51 -29.26
C GLY A 117 7.82 -3.26 -28.21
N TYR A 118 7.49 -2.84 -26.99
CA TYR A 118 8.45 -2.75 -25.90
C TYR A 118 8.86 -4.13 -25.39
N PHE A 119 10.14 -4.30 -25.09
CA PHE A 119 10.62 -5.40 -24.27
C PHE A 119 10.46 -5.01 -22.79
N THR A 120 9.68 -5.78 -22.03
CA THR A 120 9.35 -5.44 -20.64
C THR A 120 10.00 -6.41 -19.68
N THR A 121 10.73 -5.91 -18.67
CA THR A 121 11.41 -6.77 -17.69
C THR A 121 11.13 -6.33 -16.27
N ASN A 122 10.95 -7.31 -15.37
CA ASN A 122 10.79 -7.10 -13.94
C ASN A 122 11.78 -7.95 -13.14
N ASN A 123 12.67 -7.29 -12.41
CA ASN A 123 13.67 -7.91 -11.53
C ASN A 123 13.36 -7.56 -10.06
N VAL A 124 12.65 -8.39 -9.31
CA VAL A 124 11.76 -9.51 -9.65
C VAL A 124 10.45 -9.41 -8.88
N LYS A 125 10.37 -8.48 -7.91
CA LYS A 125 9.19 -8.38 -7.03
C LYS A 125 7.95 -7.95 -7.83
N THR A 126 6.85 -8.68 -7.66
CA THR A 126 5.55 -8.39 -8.27
C THR A 126 4.54 -7.90 -7.24
N ASP A 127 4.08 -8.77 -6.36
CA ASP A 127 3.19 -8.46 -5.22
C ASP A 127 1.88 -7.74 -5.64
N TYR A 128 1.30 -8.11 -6.82
CA TYR A 128 0.17 -7.40 -7.46
C TYR A 128 -1.20 -7.58 -6.79
N ASN A 129 -1.24 -8.29 -5.68
CA ASN A 129 -2.36 -8.35 -4.72
C ASN A 129 -3.74 -8.72 -5.30
N THR A 130 -3.78 -9.63 -6.23
CA THR A 130 -5.02 -10.13 -6.86
C THR A 130 -4.96 -11.63 -7.08
N ALA A 131 -6.11 -12.31 -7.03
CA ALA A 131 -6.17 -13.76 -7.24
C ALA A 131 -5.64 -14.20 -8.62
N ASN A 132 -5.84 -13.37 -9.65
CA ASN A 132 -5.33 -13.63 -11.01
C ASN A 132 -3.97 -12.96 -11.28
N TYR A 133 -3.09 -12.88 -10.26
CA TYR A 133 -1.77 -12.24 -10.37
C TYR A 133 -0.86 -12.90 -11.41
N LYS A 134 -1.00 -14.20 -11.66
CA LYS A 134 -0.19 -14.93 -12.65
C LYS A 134 -0.47 -14.43 -14.06
N GLU A 135 -1.74 -14.29 -14.40
CA GLU A 135 -2.18 -13.75 -15.69
C GLU A 135 -1.68 -12.30 -15.89
N ILE A 136 -1.66 -11.49 -14.80
CA ILE A 136 -1.11 -10.13 -14.84
C ILE A 136 0.40 -10.18 -15.13
N ILE A 137 1.16 -11.08 -14.48
CA ILE A 137 2.59 -11.24 -14.69
C ILE A 137 2.88 -11.68 -16.12
N GLU A 138 2.22 -12.73 -16.61
CA GLU A 138 2.39 -13.28 -17.96
C GLU A 138 2.06 -12.26 -19.05
N ALA A 139 0.99 -11.48 -18.86
CA ALA A 139 0.61 -10.42 -19.79
C ALA A 139 1.60 -9.26 -19.78
N SER A 140 2.07 -8.84 -18.58
CA SER A 140 2.86 -7.63 -18.38
C SER A 140 4.33 -7.78 -18.79
N TRP A 141 4.96 -8.95 -18.57
CA TRP A 141 6.41 -9.08 -18.62
C TRP A 141 6.89 -10.02 -19.72
N SER A 142 7.83 -9.56 -20.53
CA SER A 142 8.63 -10.43 -21.40
C SER A 142 9.55 -11.33 -20.56
N GLU A 143 10.09 -10.78 -19.46
CA GLU A 143 10.86 -11.52 -18.46
C GLU A 143 10.51 -11.06 -17.05
N ASN A 144 10.31 -12.01 -16.14
CA ASN A 144 10.11 -11.75 -14.71
C ASN A 144 10.95 -12.73 -13.89
N SER A 145 12.16 -12.31 -13.52
CA SER A 145 13.12 -13.14 -12.77
C SER A 145 14.23 -12.28 -12.14
N ASN A 146 15.09 -12.89 -11.32
CA ASN A 146 16.29 -12.23 -10.77
C ASN A 146 17.33 -11.88 -11.86
N SER A 147 17.26 -12.50 -13.04
CA SER A 147 18.11 -12.23 -14.19
C SER A 147 17.46 -11.35 -15.25
N ALA A 148 16.19 -10.96 -15.05
CA ALA A 148 15.47 -10.09 -15.99
C ALA A 148 16.18 -8.74 -16.15
N HIS A 149 16.50 -8.38 -17.40
CA HIS A 149 17.34 -7.23 -17.68
C HIS A 149 17.09 -6.69 -19.09
N TRP A 150 17.25 -5.38 -19.33
CA TRP A 150 17.15 -4.78 -20.67
C TRP A 150 18.12 -5.36 -21.68
N ARG A 151 19.26 -5.93 -21.23
CA ARG A 151 20.26 -6.59 -22.09
C ARG A 151 19.76 -7.87 -22.76
N ASN A 152 18.70 -8.48 -22.22
CA ASN A 152 18.14 -9.74 -22.71
C ASN A 152 17.16 -9.52 -23.88
N ARG A 153 16.92 -8.26 -24.31
CA ARG A 153 16.05 -8.00 -25.44
C ARG A 153 16.61 -8.61 -26.73
N PRO A 154 15.74 -9.20 -27.57
CA PRO A 154 16.15 -9.85 -28.82
C PRO A 154 16.90 -8.93 -29.75
N GLU A 155 16.42 -7.69 -29.90
CA GLU A 155 17.00 -6.69 -30.79
C GLU A 155 17.52 -5.50 -29.98
N SER A 156 18.77 -5.09 -30.23
CA SER A 156 19.40 -3.96 -29.51
C SER A 156 18.69 -2.64 -29.71
N SER A 157 17.98 -2.46 -30.83
CA SER A 157 17.17 -1.30 -31.17
C SER A 157 15.78 -1.31 -30.54
N GLN A 158 15.31 -2.46 -30.01
CA GLN A 158 14.00 -2.58 -29.41
C GLN A 158 13.90 -1.71 -28.15
N PRO A 159 12.89 -0.83 -28.01
CA PRO A 159 12.70 -0.06 -26.80
C PRO A 159 12.36 -0.96 -25.63
N PHE A 160 12.77 -0.58 -24.43
CA PHE A 160 12.48 -1.38 -23.24
C PHE A 160 11.76 -0.56 -22.15
N PHE A 161 11.00 -1.28 -21.33
CA PHE A 161 10.55 -0.88 -20.01
C PHE A 161 11.09 -1.89 -18.99
N SER A 162 12.04 -1.46 -18.16
CA SER A 162 12.72 -2.33 -17.19
C SER A 162 12.51 -1.84 -15.77
N ILE A 163 12.20 -2.74 -14.84
CA ILE A 163 12.09 -2.45 -13.41
C ILE A 163 13.11 -3.26 -12.63
N PHE A 164 13.83 -2.59 -11.71
CA PHE A 164 14.67 -3.20 -10.67
C PHE A 164 14.07 -2.88 -9.31
N ASN A 165 13.67 -3.92 -8.57
CA ASN A 165 13.08 -3.80 -7.24
C ASN A 165 14.15 -4.11 -6.18
N LEU A 166 14.69 -3.08 -5.54
CA LEU A 166 15.79 -3.20 -4.59
C LEU A 166 15.25 -3.51 -3.20
N MET A 167 15.45 -4.74 -2.77
CA MET A 167 14.94 -5.26 -1.49
C MET A 167 15.78 -4.86 -0.27
N THR A 168 16.88 -4.13 -0.44
CA THR A 168 17.88 -3.88 0.61
C THR A 168 17.35 -3.04 1.76
N SER A 169 16.46 -2.08 1.50
CA SER A 169 15.78 -1.27 2.53
C SER A 169 14.49 -1.89 3.07
N HIS A 170 14.03 -3.03 2.51
CA HIS A 170 12.80 -3.69 2.96
C HIS A 170 12.81 -4.05 4.45
N GLN A 171 11.65 -3.99 5.11
CA GLN A 171 11.45 -4.24 6.54
C GLN A 171 12.14 -5.52 7.05
N SER A 172 12.24 -6.57 6.23
CA SER A 172 12.96 -7.77 6.62
C SER A 172 14.42 -7.50 6.97
N ARG A 173 15.12 -6.65 6.20
CA ARG A 173 16.53 -6.33 6.40
C ARG A 173 16.73 -5.21 7.39
N SER A 174 15.93 -4.17 7.27
CA SER A 174 16.06 -2.96 8.11
C SER A 174 15.55 -3.15 9.55
N MET A 175 14.77 -4.22 9.84
CA MET A 175 14.16 -4.37 11.15
C MET A 175 14.01 -5.82 11.65
N VAL A 176 13.64 -6.79 10.75
CA VAL A 176 13.16 -8.12 11.18
C VAL A 176 14.29 -9.17 11.29
N TRP A 177 15.25 -9.16 10.39
CA TRP A 177 16.35 -10.13 10.45
C TRP A 177 17.14 -10.01 11.76
N PRO A 178 17.68 -11.12 12.31
CA PRO A 178 18.62 -11.04 13.41
C PRO A 178 19.76 -10.07 13.07
N TYR A 179 20.19 -9.24 14.03
CA TYR A 179 21.17 -8.19 13.79
C TYR A 179 22.50 -8.75 13.23
N LYS A 180 22.91 -9.97 13.66
CA LYS A 180 24.08 -10.68 13.11
C LYS A 180 23.93 -10.95 11.60
N GLN A 181 22.74 -11.35 11.16
CA GLN A 181 22.47 -11.59 9.74
C GLN A 181 22.52 -10.27 8.95
N PHE A 182 21.89 -9.21 9.45
CA PHE A 182 21.97 -7.89 8.85
C PHE A 182 23.43 -7.43 8.65
N LYS A 183 24.29 -7.56 9.67
CA LYS A 183 25.70 -7.19 9.56
C LYS A 183 26.41 -7.98 8.44
N LYS A 184 26.15 -9.28 8.36
CA LYS A 184 26.75 -10.15 7.33
C LYS A 184 26.26 -9.84 5.93
N GLU A 185 24.96 -9.63 5.75
CA GLU A 185 24.34 -9.60 4.42
C GLU A 185 24.20 -8.15 3.84
N ILE A 186 24.14 -7.14 4.70
CA ILE A 186 23.91 -5.75 4.30
C ILE A 186 25.09 -4.86 4.68
N GLN A 187 25.43 -4.77 5.97
CA GLN A 187 26.46 -3.84 6.45
C GLN A 187 27.85 -4.15 5.85
N SER A 188 28.15 -5.40 5.55
CA SER A 188 29.39 -5.80 4.87
C SER A 188 29.53 -5.28 3.41
N GLN A 189 28.45 -4.73 2.82
CA GLN A 189 28.48 -4.13 1.48
C GLN A 189 28.84 -2.63 1.52
N ILE A 190 28.95 -2.04 2.70
CA ILE A 190 29.20 -0.60 2.93
C ILE A 190 30.64 -0.43 3.36
N LEU A 191 31.28 0.66 2.94
CA LEU A 191 32.61 1.02 3.44
C LEU A 191 32.56 1.31 4.95
N ALA A 192 33.63 1.02 5.66
CA ALA A 192 33.68 1.16 7.13
C ALA A 192 33.38 2.59 7.59
N GLU A 193 33.83 3.59 6.84
CA GLU A 193 33.61 5.01 7.07
C GLU A 193 32.16 5.48 6.81
N ASP A 194 31.37 4.72 6.03
CA ASP A 194 29.97 5.03 5.70
C ASP A 194 28.98 4.31 6.63
N ILE A 195 29.47 3.49 7.57
CA ILE A 195 28.60 2.83 8.55
C ILE A 195 28.12 3.84 9.59
N HIS A 196 26.81 3.91 9.77
CA HIS A 196 26.16 4.89 10.63
C HIS A 196 26.33 4.54 12.13
N ALA A 197 26.90 5.47 12.91
CA ALA A 197 27.04 5.30 14.36
C ALA A 197 25.69 5.48 15.08
N PRO A 198 25.24 4.52 15.92
CA PRO A 198 23.97 4.65 16.64
C PRO A 198 23.87 5.90 17.55
N ALA A 199 24.99 6.39 18.08
CA ALA A 199 25.03 7.58 18.94
C ALA A 199 24.59 8.85 18.20
N ASP A 200 24.87 8.95 16.90
CA ASP A 200 24.69 10.16 16.10
C ASP A 200 23.35 10.19 15.33
N VAL A 201 22.56 9.09 15.41
CA VAL A 201 21.29 8.97 14.69
C VAL A 201 20.29 10.06 15.10
N PRO A 202 19.76 10.85 14.14
CA PRO A 202 18.72 11.82 14.42
C PRO A 202 17.36 11.12 14.65
N LEU A 203 16.95 10.95 15.92
CA LEU A 203 15.67 10.35 16.26
C LEU A 203 14.51 11.35 16.12
N PRO A 204 13.44 10.97 15.42
CA PRO A 204 12.21 11.77 15.44
C PRO A 204 11.54 11.69 16.82
N PRO A 205 10.81 12.75 17.28
CA PRO A 205 10.22 12.82 18.63
C PRO A 205 9.26 11.68 18.99
N TYR A 206 8.70 11.01 18.00
CA TYR A 206 7.81 9.86 18.20
C TYR A 206 8.56 8.54 18.45
N TYR A 207 9.89 8.54 18.47
CA TYR A 207 10.70 7.39 18.87
C TYR A 207 11.29 7.63 20.26
N PRO A 208 11.15 6.66 21.19
CA PRO A 208 11.88 6.71 22.45
C PRO A 208 13.40 6.66 22.23
N ASP A 209 14.13 7.48 22.96
CA ASP A 209 15.58 7.49 22.88
C ASP A 209 16.17 6.39 23.77
N THR A 210 16.44 5.23 23.19
CA THR A 210 17.12 4.11 23.85
C THR A 210 18.25 3.59 22.95
N PRO A 211 19.29 2.94 23.53
CA PRO A 211 20.38 2.36 22.74
C PRO A 211 19.88 1.39 21.66
N LEU A 212 18.82 0.62 21.95
CA LEU A 212 18.23 -0.32 21.00
C LEU A 212 17.59 0.42 19.83
N ILE A 213 16.77 1.43 20.09
CA ILE A 213 16.10 2.20 19.02
C ILE A 213 17.11 2.93 18.15
N ARG A 214 18.14 3.54 18.77
CA ARG A 214 19.25 4.16 18.02
C ARG A 214 19.96 3.17 17.11
N ARG A 215 20.26 1.95 17.63
CA ARG A 215 20.86 0.87 16.83
C ARG A 215 20.01 0.47 15.64
N GLU A 216 18.72 0.27 15.83
CA GLU A 216 17.82 -0.14 14.74
C GLU A 216 17.61 0.99 13.72
N MET A 217 17.65 2.25 14.14
CA MET A 217 17.62 3.39 13.22
C MET A 217 18.92 3.50 12.42
N ALA A 218 20.10 3.34 13.04
CA ALA A 218 21.37 3.28 12.31
C ALA A 218 21.39 2.15 11.28
N ARG A 219 20.88 0.97 11.65
CA ARG A 219 20.68 -0.17 10.75
C ARG A 219 19.82 0.21 9.52
N TYR A 220 18.75 0.99 9.70
CA TYR A 220 17.93 1.45 8.59
C TYR A 220 18.72 2.37 7.65
N TYR A 221 19.52 3.31 8.17
CA TYR A 221 20.39 4.17 7.38
C TYR A 221 21.45 3.35 6.61
N ASP A 222 22.04 2.34 7.23
CA ASP A 222 22.96 1.43 6.55
C ASP A 222 22.28 0.69 5.38
N CYS A 223 21.01 0.27 5.55
CA CYS A 223 20.24 -0.32 4.46
C CYS A 223 20.02 0.67 3.31
N VAL A 224 19.80 1.95 3.60
CA VAL A 224 19.64 3.00 2.59
C VAL A 224 20.95 3.22 1.82
N THR A 225 22.09 3.27 2.52
CA THR A 225 23.42 3.39 1.88
C THR A 225 23.74 2.19 0.99
N ALA A 226 23.51 0.97 1.47
CA ALA A 226 23.71 -0.23 0.66
C ALA A 226 22.79 -0.27 -0.58
N MET A 227 21.57 0.23 -0.46
CA MET A 227 20.64 0.38 -1.60
C MET A 227 21.13 1.43 -2.59
N ASP A 228 21.66 2.58 -2.13
CA ASP A 228 22.26 3.61 -3.00
C ASP A 228 23.43 3.07 -3.84
N ILE A 229 24.27 2.22 -3.26
CA ILE A 229 25.36 1.53 -4.00
C ILE A 229 24.77 0.69 -5.14
N GLN A 230 23.68 -0.03 -4.91
CA GLN A 230 23.02 -0.85 -5.95
C GLN A 230 22.43 0.04 -7.05
N VAL A 231 21.84 1.20 -6.71
CA VAL A 231 21.39 2.19 -7.69
C VAL A 231 22.56 2.65 -8.57
N GLY A 232 23.70 2.96 -7.94
CA GLY A 232 24.93 3.34 -8.66
C GLY A 232 25.40 2.29 -9.67
N ILE A 233 25.33 1.01 -9.30
CA ILE A 233 25.69 -0.11 -10.19
C ILE A 233 24.76 -0.15 -11.42
N ILE A 234 23.43 -0.05 -11.22
CA ILE A 234 22.45 -0.07 -12.32
C ILE A 234 22.65 1.12 -13.26
N LEU A 235 22.84 2.33 -12.70
CA LEU A 235 23.11 3.53 -13.52
C LEU A 235 24.42 3.44 -14.31
N LYS A 236 25.47 2.84 -13.71
CA LYS A 236 26.75 2.58 -14.40
C LYS A 236 26.58 1.57 -15.53
N GLN A 237 25.80 0.51 -15.33
CA GLN A 237 25.48 -0.47 -16.38
C GLN A 237 24.78 0.20 -17.56
N LEU A 238 23.74 1.01 -17.29
CA LEU A 238 23.00 1.73 -18.33
C LEU A 238 23.90 2.68 -19.15
N LYS A 239 24.83 3.37 -18.47
CA LYS A 239 25.82 4.24 -19.12
C LYS A 239 26.80 3.44 -19.99
N ASN A 240 27.33 2.33 -19.47
CA ASN A 240 28.29 1.47 -20.19
C ASN A 240 27.67 0.83 -21.44
N ASP A 241 26.35 0.59 -21.42
CA ASP A 241 25.59 0.08 -22.56
C ASP A 241 25.25 1.18 -23.59
N ASN A 242 25.67 2.44 -23.37
CA ASN A 242 25.35 3.62 -24.20
C ASN A 242 23.85 3.89 -24.33
N LEU A 243 23.06 3.56 -23.32
CA LEU A 243 21.59 3.68 -23.34
C LEU A 243 21.07 4.86 -22.53
N LYS A 244 21.92 5.52 -21.69
CA LYS A 244 21.49 6.61 -20.81
C LYS A 244 20.86 7.76 -21.59
N ASP A 245 21.39 8.11 -22.77
CA ASP A 245 20.92 9.24 -23.59
C ASP A 245 19.58 8.97 -24.32
N ASN A 246 19.06 7.74 -24.22
CA ASN A 246 17.74 7.37 -24.74
C ASN A 246 16.79 6.82 -23.66
N THR A 247 17.16 6.93 -22.38
CA THR A 247 16.39 6.32 -21.29
C THR A 247 15.89 7.37 -20.29
N ILE A 248 14.58 7.40 -20.07
CA ILE A 248 13.95 8.15 -18.96
C ILE A 248 14.04 7.25 -17.73
N ILE A 249 14.59 7.80 -16.61
CA ILE A 249 14.84 7.03 -15.40
C ILE A 249 13.96 7.55 -14.27
N PHE A 250 13.22 6.66 -13.62
CA PHE A 250 12.46 6.92 -12.41
C PHE A 250 13.13 6.20 -11.24
N PHE A 251 13.45 6.95 -10.19
CA PHE A 251 13.81 6.41 -8.89
C PHE A 251 12.73 6.76 -7.89
N PHE A 252 12.18 5.76 -7.18
CA PHE A 252 11.16 5.96 -6.15
C PHE A 252 11.09 4.76 -5.19
N SER A 253 10.34 4.88 -4.08
CA SER A 253 10.01 3.76 -3.19
C SER A 253 8.55 3.36 -3.34
N ASP A 254 8.21 2.10 -3.01
CA ASP A 254 6.84 1.59 -3.10
C ASP A 254 5.91 2.13 -1.99
N HIS A 255 6.44 2.55 -0.85
CA HIS A 255 5.82 3.30 0.24
C HIS A 255 6.88 3.75 1.25
N GLY A 256 6.49 4.36 2.37
CA GLY A 256 7.43 4.80 3.41
C GLY A 256 8.16 3.65 4.12
N SER A 257 9.15 3.98 4.94
CA SER A 257 10.10 3.01 5.52
C SER A 257 9.42 1.89 6.32
N GLY A 258 10.12 0.75 6.46
CA GLY A 258 9.66 -0.42 7.22
C GLY A 258 9.57 -0.23 8.73
N MET A 259 9.99 0.92 9.23
CA MET A 259 10.10 1.25 10.64
C MET A 259 8.72 1.46 11.33
N PRO A 260 8.61 1.36 12.67
CA PRO A 260 7.37 1.64 13.40
C PRO A 260 6.81 3.04 13.09
N ARG A 261 5.47 3.21 13.05
CA ARG A 261 4.76 4.44 12.68
C ARG A 261 4.91 4.87 11.21
N HIS A 262 5.71 4.20 10.42
CA HIS A 262 5.89 4.42 8.99
C HIS A 262 5.03 3.41 8.20
N LYS A 263 5.57 2.25 7.86
CA LYS A 263 4.79 1.17 7.21
C LYS A 263 3.52 0.87 8.00
N ARG A 264 2.40 0.72 7.30
CA ARG A 264 1.05 0.50 7.85
C ARG A 264 0.35 1.73 8.44
N ALA A 265 0.95 2.95 8.41
CA ALA A 265 0.32 4.19 8.86
C ALA A 265 0.07 5.17 7.71
N LEU A 266 -1.12 5.83 7.70
CA LEU A 266 -1.50 6.83 6.69
C LEU A 266 -0.88 8.21 6.94
N LEU A 267 0.10 8.30 7.81
CA LEU A 267 0.90 9.49 8.06
C LEU A 267 1.90 9.72 6.91
N ASP A 268 2.40 10.95 6.73
CA ASP A 268 3.41 11.23 5.70
C ASP A 268 4.62 10.29 5.82
N SER A 269 5.01 9.87 7.03
CA SER A 269 6.08 8.89 7.23
C SER A 269 5.85 7.52 6.54
N GLY A 270 4.59 7.11 6.35
CA GLY A 270 4.23 5.87 5.67
C GLY A 270 3.83 6.04 4.21
N MET A 271 3.43 7.24 3.82
CA MET A 271 2.84 7.52 2.50
C MET A 271 3.73 8.35 1.60
N HIS A 272 4.52 9.29 2.14
CA HIS A 272 5.43 10.14 1.39
C HIS A 272 6.68 9.35 0.98
N VAL A 273 6.96 9.34 -0.32
CA VAL A 273 8.07 8.59 -0.93
C VAL A 273 9.01 9.52 -1.70
N PRO A 274 10.29 9.17 -1.83
CA PRO A 274 11.16 9.86 -2.77
C PRO A 274 10.67 9.60 -4.21
N LEU A 275 10.79 10.60 -5.06
CA LEU A 275 10.60 10.47 -6.51
C LEU A 275 11.58 11.40 -7.23
N ILE A 276 12.46 10.81 -8.02
CA ILE A 276 13.40 11.51 -8.87
C ILE A 276 13.21 11.01 -10.29
N ILE A 277 13.06 11.93 -11.26
CA ILE A 277 12.88 11.55 -12.67
C ILE A 277 13.96 12.26 -13.51
N TYR A 278 14.80 11.46 -14.16
CA TYR A 278 15.79 11.92 -15.11
C TYR A 278 15.26 11.83 -16.54
N PHE A 279 15.40 12.92 -17.27
CA PHE A 279 15.14 13.00 -18.71
C PHE A 279 16.45 13.25 -19.45
N PRO A 280 16.86 12.40 -20.39
CA PRO A 280 17.96 12.73 -21.27
C PRO A 280 17.56 13.89 -22.20
N LYS A 281 18.54 14.65 -22.69
CA LYS A 281 18.33 15.86 -23.52
C LYS A 281 17.31 15.62 -24.65
N LYS A 282 17.36 14.46 -25.29
CA LYS A 282 16.47 14.04 -26.37
C LYS A 282 14.98 14.07 -25.99
N TRP A 283 14.66 13.65 -24.76
CA TRP A 283 13.30 13.51 -24.24
C TRP A 283 12.91 14.62 -23.25
N GLN A 284 13.75 15.65 -23.10
CA GLN A 284 13.52 16.75 -22.15
C GLN A 284 12.21 17.50 -22.43
N HIS A 285 11.76 17.55 -23.68
CA HIS A 285 10.50 18.17 -24.07
C HIS A 285 9.24 17.50 -23.49
N LEU A 286 9.36 16.27 -22.98
CA LEU A 286 8.27 15.52 -22.30
C LEU A 286 8.11 15.93 -20.81
N SER A 287 9.03 16.73 -20.29
CA SER A 287 8.98 17.27 -18.93
C SER A 287 8.83 18.79 -18.95
N PRO A 288 7.90 19.37 -18.15
CA PRO A 288 7.81 20.81 -18.00
C PRO A 288 8.91 21.40 -17.10
N TYR A 289 9.73 20.55 -16.48
CA TYR A 289 10.72 20.95 -15.48
C TYR A 289 12.13 20.84 -16.04
N LYS A 290 13.04 21.73 -15.59
CA LYS A 290 14.45 21.73 -15.97
C LYS A 290 15.23 20.68 -15.16
N PRO A 291 16.28 20.06 -15.71
CA PRO A 291 17.20 19.22 -14.95
C PRO A 291 17.78 19.97 -13.73
N GLY A 292 17.95 19.26 -12.62
CA GLY A 292 18.43 19.80 -11.34
C GLY A 292 17.40 20.64 -10.57
N SER A 293 16.16 20.75 -11.05
CA SER A 293 15.10 21.47 -10.33
C SER A 293 14.34 20.60 -9.35
N THR A 294 13.73 21.25 -8.36
CA THR A 294 12.74 20.66 -7.45
C THR A 294 11.34 21.15 -7.79
N THR A 295 10.34 20.28 -7.74
CA THR A 295 8.93 20.63 -7.90
C THR A 295 8.12 20.16 -6.70
N ASP A 296 7.14 20.97 -6.29
CA ASP A 296 6.17 20.69 -5.24
C ASP A 296 4.85 20.10 -5.77
N SER A 297 4.80 19.79 -7.05
CA SER A 297 3.62 19.17 -7.67
C SER A 297 3.25 17.87 -6.98
N LEU A 298 1.96 17.75 -6.63
CA LEU A 298 1.41 16.51 -6.05
C LEU A 298 1.43 15.39 -7.08
N VAL A 299 2.03 14.26 -6.69
CA VAL A 299 2.08 13.03 -7.49
C VAL A 299 1.52 11.87 -6.67
N SER A 300 0.65 11.09 -7.28
CA SER A 300 0.05 9.90 -6.68
C SER A 300 0.40 8.65 -7.50
N PHE A 301 0.60 7.53 -6.85
CA PHE A 301 0.94 6.28 -7.53
C PHE A 301 -0.09 5.81 -8.55
N VAL A 302 -1.36 6.14 -8.35
CA VAL A 302 -2.39 5.85 -9.36
C VAL A 302 -2.07 6.48 -10.72
N ASP A 303 -1.25 7.55 -10.74
CA ASP A 303 -0.90 8.31 -11.95
C ASP A 303 0.32 7.75 -12.70
N PHE A 304 1.08 6.82 -12.10
CA PHE A 304 2.32 6.32 -12.69
C PHE A 304 2.08 5.56 -13.99
N ALA A 305 1.14 4.62 -14.00
CA ALA A 305 0.79 3.85 -15.19
C ALA A 305 0.37 4.75 -16.35
N SER A 306 -0.57 5.67 -16.10
CA SER A 306 -1.05 6.62 -17.10
C SER A 306 0.05 7.56 -17.60
N THR A 307 1.00 7.92 -16.73
CA THR A 307 2.16 8.75 -17.09
C THR A 307 3.12 8.01 -18.01
N ILE A 308 3.44 6.75 -17.71
CA ILE A 308 4.31 5.94 -18.59
C ILE A 308 3.66 5.74 -19.96
N LEU A 309 2.37 5.43 -20.00
CA LEU A 309 1.65 5.30 -21.29
C LEU A 309 1.68 6.62 -22.08
N ASN A 310 1.48 7.76 -21.42
CA ASN A 310 1.54 9.08 -22.05
C ASN A 310 2.94 9.44 -22.58
N LEU A 311 4.00 9.12 -21.81
CA LEU A 311 5.40 9.33 -22.22
C LEU A 311 5.79 8.47 -23.44
N THR A 312 5.16 7.33 -23.62
CA THR A 312 5.43 6.37 -24.68
C THR A 312 4.46 6.45 -25.86
N GLY A 313 3.52 7.40 -25.80
CA GLY A 313 2.51 7.60 -26.86
C GLY A 313 1.40 6.52 -26.88
N VAL A 314 1.26 5.75 -25.81
CA VAL A 314 0.23 4.71 -25.69
C VAL A 314 -1.05 5.29 -25.08
N ILE A 315 -2.20 4.96 -25.65
CA ILE A 315 -3.51 5.46 -25.18
C ILE A 315 -3.86 4.80 -23.83
N ASN A 316 -4.25 5.62 -22.87
CA ASN A 316 -4.73 5.14 -21.58
C ASN A 316 -6.08 4.43 -21.70
N PRO A 317 -6.25 3.21 -21.14
CA PRO A 317 -7.55 2.57 -21.03
C PRO A 317 -8.54 3.43 -20.24
N ILE A 318 -9.81 3.42 -20.65
CA ILE A 318 -10.88 4.18 -19.96
C ILE A 318 -11.11 3.72 -18.50
N SER A 319 -10.76 2.46 -18.20
CA SER A 319 -10.82 1.91 -16.84
C SER A 319 -9.73 2.44 -15.90
N MET A 320 -8.67 3.07 -16.44
CA MET A 320 -7.57 3.60 -15.63
C MET A 320 -8.01 4.88 -14.93
N GLN A 321 -7.85 4.92 -13.59
CA GLN A 321 -8.29 6.05 -12.76
C GLN A 321 -7.19 7.12 -12.60
N GLY A 322 -5.95 6.75 -12.88
CA GLY A 322 -4.81 7.67 -12.86
C GLY A 322 -4.82 8.67 -13.99
N LYS A 323 -4.22 9.83 -13.76
CA LYS A 323 -4.06 10.92 -14.73
C LYS A 323 -2.57 11.16 -14.98
N PRO A 324 -2.12 11.33 -16.24
CA PRO A 324 -0.71 11.56 -16.51
C PRO A 324 -0.26 12.92 -15.93
N PHE A 325 0.90 12.97 -15.30
CA PHE A 325 1.54 14.20 -14.82
C PHE A 325 2.75 14.63 -15.67
N LEU A 326 3.16 13.81 -16.65
CA LEU A 326 4.24 14.07 -17.61
C LEU A 326 3.83 13.60 -19.00
N GLY A 327 4.50 14.15 -20.02
CA GLY A 327 4.25 13.87 -21.43
C GLY A 327 3.29 14.86 -22.11
N PRO A 328 2.90 14.63 -23.37
CA PRO A 328 2.21 15.63 -24.18
C PRO A 328 0.76 15.93 -23.76
N ASN A 329 0.06 14.98 -23.15
CA ASN A 329 -1.38 15.06 -22.86
C ASN A 329 -1.68 15.40 -21.38
N VAL A 330 -0.83 16.16 -20.72
CA VAL A 330 -1.08 16.62 -19.35
C VAL A 330 -2.10 17.76 -19.36
N THR A 331 -3.30 17.51 -18.82
CA THR A 331 -4.40 18.50 -18.85
C THR A 331 -4.59 19.25 -17.53
N THR A 332 -4.34 18.60 -16.40
CA THR A 332 -4.59 19.19 -15.07
C THR A 332 -3.55 18.73 -14.05
N LYS A 333 -3.15 19.65 -13.15
CA LYS A 333 -2.38 19.28 -11.95
C LYS A 333 -3.30 18.63 -10.92
N ARG A 334 -2.78 17.68 -10.16
CA ARG A 334 -3.50 17.05 -9.05
C ARG A 334 -3.61 18.01 -7.86
N SER A 335 -4.81 18.12 -7.29
CA SER A 335 -5.06 18.94 -6.08
C SER A 335 -5.03 18.11 -4.80
N TYR A 336 -5.35 16.80 -4.90
CA TYR A 336 -5.41 15.89 -3.76
C TYR A 336 -4.79 14.54 -4.11
N VAL A 337 -4.16 13.91 -3.11
CA VAL A 337 -3.79 12.50 -3.14
C VAL A 337 -4.57 11.76 -2.05
N TYR A 338 -4.89 10.48 -2.30
CA TYR A 338 -5.75 9.69 -1.43
C TYR A 338 -5.02 8.43 -0.99
N GLY A 339 -5.15 8.12 0.30
CA GLY A 339 -4.56 6.95 0.90
C GLY A 339 -5.61 6.05 1.56
N HIS A 340 -5.30 4.76 1.59
CA HIS A 340 -6.14 3.78 2.27
C HIS A 340 -5.29 2.84 3.14
N ARG A 341 -5.89 2.42 4.26
CA ARG A 341 -5.40 1.38 5.15
C ARG A 341 -6.55 0.42 5.43
N ASP A 342 -6.36 -0.83 5.11
CA ASP A 342 -7.29 -1.93 5.33
C ASP A 342 -6.60 -3.06 6.09
N ARG A 343 -7.05 -4.32 6.02
CA ARG A 343 -6.33 -5.42 6.66
C ARG A 343 -4.93 -5.58 6.07
N VAL A 344 -3.93 -5.62 6.94
CA VAL A 344 -2.55 -5.95 6.60
C VAL A 344 -2.07 -7.06 7.54
N ASP A 345 -1.56 -8.15 6.97
CA ASP A 345 -1.32 -9.38 7.69
C ASP A 345 -2.63 -9.85 8.39
N GLU A 346 -2.61 -10.26 9.66
CA GLU A 346 -3.80 -10.58 10.47
C GLU A 346 -4.50 -9.35 11.04
N VAL A 347 -3.89 -8.17 10.93
CA VAL A 347 -4.36 -6.95 11.58
C VAL A 347 -5.44 -6.27 10.76
N ARG A 348 -6.66 -6.33 11.28
CA ARG A 348 -7.81 -5.60 10.72
C ARG A 348 -7.71 -4.12 11.04
N ASP A 349 -8.06 -3.32 10.06
CA ASP A 349 -8.13 -1.87 10.15
C ASP A 349 -9.02 -1.32 9.02
N LEU A 350 -9.48 -0.10 9.16
CA LEU A 350 -10.03 0.70 8.06
C LEU A 350 -9.81 2.17 8.35
N ALA A 351 -8.99 2.79 7.53
CA ALA A 351 -8.75 4.23 7.55
C ALA A 351 -8.55 4.76 6.13
N ARG A 352 -8.85 6.02 5.94
CA ARG A 352 -8.69 6.74 4.65
C ARG A 352 -8.04 8.09 4.89
N SER A 353 -7.25 8.54 3.93
CA SER A 353 -6.63 9.88 4.00
C SER A 353 -6.87 10.70 2.74
N VAL A 354 -6.88 12.00 2.91
CA VAL A 354 -6.84 13.02 1.84
C VAL A 354 -5.71 13.98 2.17
N ARG A 355 -4.81 14.18 1.22
CA ARG A 355 -3.66 15.07 1.34
C ARG A 355 -3.70 16.10 0.20
N ASP A 356 -3.73 17.39 0.52
CA ASP A 356 -3.44 18.46 -0.44
C ASP A 356 -1.95 18.86 -0.38
N SER A 357 -1.54 19.95 -0.97
CA SER A 357 -0.13 20.41 -0.92
C SER A 357 0.37 20.72 0.49
N ARG A 358 -0.53 20.98 1.45
CA ARG A 358 -0.17 21.39 2.81
C ARG A 358 -0.76 20.54 3.92
N TYR A 359 -2.03 20.14 3.81
CA TYR A 359 -2.77 19.51 4.90
C TYR A 359 -3.03 18.03 4.62
N LEU A 360 -2.83 17.19 5.64
CA LEU A 360 -3.20 15.80 5.67
C LEU A 360 -4.41 15.61 6.58
N TYR A 361 -5.49 15.04 6.05
CA TYR A 361 -6.67 14.59 6.79
C TYR A 361 -6.70 13.07 6.79
N ILE A 362 -6.98 12.47 7.98
CA ILE A 362 -7.17 11.02 8.14
C ILE A 362 -8.50 10.79 8.84
N ARG A 363 -9.32 9.88 8.29
CA ARG A 363 -10.52 9.34 8.93
C ARG A 363 -10.27 7.90 9.37
N ASN A 364 -10.32 7.63 10.67
CA ASN A 364 -10.21 6.31 11.26
C ASN A 364 -11.62 5.74 11.48
N TYR A 365 -11.97 4.66 10.78
CA TYR A 365 -13.26 3.98 10.87
C TYR A 365 -13.29 2.91 11.96
N MET A 366 -12.12 2.53 12.48
CA MET A 366 -11.94 1.62 13.62
C MET A 366 -11.11 2.32 14.72
N PRO A 367 -11.61 3.43 15.34
CA PRO A 367 -10.84 4.22 16.30
C PRO A 367 -10.57 3.49 17.62
N HIS A 368 -11.28 2.41 17.90
CA HIS A 368 -11.05 1.50 19.03
C HIS A 368 -9.79 0.63 18.87
N LEU A 369 -9.11 0.70 17.73
CA LEU A 369 -7.85 0.02 17.45
C LEU A 369 -6.72 1.05 17.36
N GLY A 370 -5.59 0.80 18.03
CA GLY A 370 -4.39 1.66 17.97
C GLY A 370 -3.60 1.50 16.67
N TYR A 371 -2.58 2.33 16.49
CA TYR A 371 -1.62 2.16 15.40
C TYR A 371 -0.69 0.97 15.63
N ASN A 372 -0.22 0.80 16.88
CA ASN A 372 0.77 -0.21 17.26
C ASN A 372 0.13 -1.53 17.70
N GLN A 373 -0.79 -2.07 16.89
CA GLN A 373 -1.38 -3.37 17.18
C GLN A 373 -0.33 -4.49 17.12
N PRO A 374 -0.38 -5.50 18.01
CA PRO A 374 0.42 -6.72 17.87
C PRO A 374 0.27 -7.31 16.47
N THR A 375 1.39 -7.67 15.84
CA THR A 375 1.41 -8.16 14.46
C THR A 375 2.59 -9.11 14.26
N ALA A 376 2.32 -10.35 13.93
CA ALA A 376 3.31 -11.44 13.97
C ALA A 376 4.58 -11.17 13.14
N TRP A 377 4.46 -10.54 11.97
CA TRP A 377 5.62 -10.28 11.13
C TRP A 377 6.53 -9.16 11.64
N PRO A 378 6.07 -7.91 11.85
CA PRO A 378 6.93 -6.85 12.36
C PRO A 378 7.38 -7.08 13.81
N ASP A 379 6.64 -7.86 14.61
CA ASP A 379 7.00 -8.17 15.99
C ASP A 379 8.18 -9.16 16.11
N LYS A 380 8.69 -9.68 15.00
CA LYS A 380 10.01 -10.35 14.96
C LYS A 380 11.16 -9.36 15.14
N GLY A 381 10.94 -8.06 14.95
CA GLY A 381 11.94 -7.00 15.13
C GLY A 381 12.02 -6.50 16.56
N GLU A 382 13.23 -6.45 17.13
CA GLU A 382 13.49 -6.04 18.52
C GLU A 382 12.92 -4.66 18.86
N ILE A 383 12.93 -3.72 17.92
CA ILE A 383 12.40 -2.36 18.12
C ILE A 383 10.92 -2.36 18.54
N ARG A 384 10.12 -3.31 18.04
CA ARG A 384 8.70 -3.42 18.39
C ARG A 384 8.50 -3.83 19.84
N HIS A 385 9.32 -4.75 20.34
CA HIS A 385 9.29 -5.16 21.75
C HIS A 385 9.69 -4.03 22.68
N GLU A 386 10.63 -3.19 22.26
CA GLU A 386 11.01 -2.00 23.03
C GLU A 386 9.86 -1.00 23.16
N PHE A 387 9.09 -0.78 22.08
CA PHE A 387 7.87 0.02 22.16
C PHE A 387 6.83 -0.58 23.12
N TYR A 388 6.60 -1.89 23.09
CA TYR A 388 5.67 -2.55 24.03
C TYR A 388 6.14 -2.45 25.47
N ARG A 389 7.42 -2.66 25.71
CA ARG A 389 8.03 -2.55 27.05
C ARG A 389 7.83 -1.14 27.63
N LEU A 390 8.20 -0.10 26.89
CA LEU A 390 8.10 1.29 27.34
C LEU A 390 6.63 1.73 27.49
N ALA A 391 5.73 1.27 26.65
CA ALA A 391 4.30 1.53 26.78
C ALA A 391 3.73 0.90 28.06
N LYS A 392 4.09 -0.37 28.36
CA LYS A 392 3.70 -1.07 29.60
C LYS A 392 4.23 -0.38 30.83
N GLU A 393 5.48 0.13 30.76
CA GLU A 393 6.13 0.88 31.85
C GLU A 393 5.65 2.33 31.97
N LYS A 394 4.75 2.80 31.08
CA LYS A 394 4.26 4.20 31.02
C LYS A 394 5.38 5.25 30.86
N LYS A 395 6.46 4.88 30.15
CA LYS A 395 7.65 5.71 29.91
C LYS A 395 7.63 6.36 28.52
N MET A 396 6.47 6.76 28.01
CA MET A 396 6.33 7.38 26.69
C MET A 396 5.81 8.80 26.79
N THR A 397 6.37 9.68 25.94
CA THR A 397 5.84 11.04 25.75
C THR A 397 4.47 11.00 25.02
N PRO A 398 3.69 12.09 25.02
CA PRO A 398 2.46 12.16 24.26
C PRO A 398 2.64 11.84 22.77
N GLU A 399 3.73 12.29 22.14
CA GLU A 399 4.05 12.04 20.72
C GLU A 399 4.33 10.56 20.45
N GLN A 400 5.02 9.89 21.37
CA GLN A 400 5.30 8.45 21.33
C GLN A 400 4.02 7.63 21.59
N TRP A 401 3.22 8.10 22.56
CA TRP A 401 1.95 7.46 22.93
C TRP A 401 0.91 7.52 21.81
N HIS A 402 0.94 8.53 20.95
CA HIS A 402 0.07 8.62 19.78
C HIS A 402 0.16 7.37 18.89
N PHE A 403 1.37 6.83 18.72
CA PHE A 403 1.58 5.58 17.99
C PHE A 403 1.37 4.34 18.87
N ALA A 404 1.90 4.35 20.09
CA ALA A 404 1.94 3.17 20.98
C ALA A 404 0.61 2.91 21.70
N GLY A 405 -0.27 3.90 21.81
CA GLY A 405 -1.53 3.81 22.52
C GLY A 405 -2.55 2.87 21.87
N PRO A 406 -3.51 2.34 22.66
CA PRO A 406 -4.46 1.34 22.23
C PRO A 406 -5.61 1.90 21.35
N TYR A 407 -5.77 3.21 21.25
CA TYR A 407 -6.86 3.89 20.53
C TYR A 407 -6.32 4.97 19.62
N ARG A 408 -7.10 5.30 18.58
CA ARG A 408 -6.80 6.42 17.67
C ARG A 408 -7.90 7.48 17.73
N PRO A 409 -7.58 8.74 17.40
CA PRO A 409 -8.60 9.75 17.13
C PRO A 409 -9.52 9.30 15.99
N VAL A 410 -10.79 9.69 16.06
CA VAL A 410 -11.75 9.45 14.97
C VAL A 410 -11.33 10.17 13.70
N GLU A 411 -10.81 11.40 13.86
CA GLU A 411 -10.28 12.23 12.79
C GLU A 411 -8.95 12.84 13.18
N GLU A 412 -8.07 12.95 12.20
CA GLU A 412 -6.78 13.60 12.34
C GLU A 412 -6.61 14.64 11.23
N LEU A 413 -6.00 15.77 11.58
CA LEU A 413 -5.66 16.84 10.63
C LEU A 413 -4.26 17.35 10.98
N TYR A 414 -3.38 17.38 10.00
CA TYR A 414 -2.00 17.87 10.18
C TYR A 414 -1.67 18.95 9.17
N ASP A 415 -0.93 20.00 9.61
CA ASP A 415 -0.32 21.01 8.74
C ASP A 415 1.09 20.55 8.39
N CYS A 416 1.24 19.78 7.34
CA CYS A 416 2.50 19.10 6.99
C CYS A 416 3.63 20.06 6.60
N LEU A 417 3.35 21.33 6.32
CA LEU A 417 4.37 22.35 6.10
C LEU A 417 5.02 22.77 7.43
N ASN A 418 4.21 23.00 8.48
CA ASN A 418 4.67 23.44 9.79
C ASN A 418 4.94 22.27 10.75
N ASP A 419 4.39 21.10 10.48
CA ASP A 419 4.52 19.86 11.23
C ASP A 419 4.77 18.68 10.27
N PRO A 420 5.93 18.61 9.62
CA PRO A 420 6.25 17.58 8.63
C PRO A 420 6.31 16.16 9.22
N ARG A 421 6.29 16.06 10.56
CA ARG A 421 6.29 14.77 11.28
C ARG A 421 4.89 14.35 11.76
N ASN A 422 3.84 15.12 11.46
CA ASN A 422 2.46 14.84 11.84
C ASN A 422 2.30 14.53 13.35
N LEU A 423 2.81 15.42 14.20
CA LEU A 423 2.79 15.28 15.67
C LEU A 423 1.56 15.93 16.28
N LYS A 424 1.12 17.07 15.73
CA LYS A 424 0.05 17.89 16.30
C LYS A 424 -1.25 17.71 15.54
N ASN A 425 -2.18 16.91 16.09
CA ASN A 425 -3.51 16.76 15.50
C ASN A 425 -4.35 18.04 15.68
N LEU A 426 -4.72 18.68 14.56
CA LEU A 426 -5.49 19.93 14.49
C LEU A 426 -6.99 19.70 14.30
N ALA A 427 -7.50 18.47 14.30
CA ALA A 427 -8.91 18.17 14.02
C ALA A 427 -9.89 18.85 15.02
N LYS A 428 -9.45 19.17 16.24
CA LYS A 428 -10.25 19.90 17.25
C LYS A 428 -9.99 21.41 17.26
N SER A 429 -9.12 21.92 16.40
CA SER A 429 -8.76 23.33 16.34
C SER A 429 -9.86 24.17 15.69
N LYS A 430 -10.40 25.13 16.42
CA LYS A 430 -11.40 26.08 15.87
C LYS A 430 -10.86 26.84 14.65
N LYS A 431 -9.57 27.21 14.66
CA LYS A 431 -8.89 27.91 13.55
C LYS A 431 -8.88 27.10 12.26
N HIS A 432 -8.87 25.77 12.35
CA HIS A 432 -8.75 24.87 11.19
C HIS A 432 -10.09 24.21 10.78
N LYS A 433 -11.22 24.66 11.35
CA LYS A 433 -12.56 24.08 11.10
C LYS A 433 -12.93 24.05 9.61
N ASN A 434 -12.65 25.12 8.87
CA ASN A 434 -12.97 25.19 7.44
C ASN A 434 -12.10 24.23 6.61
N ILE A 435 -10.81 24.10 6.95
CA ILE A 435 -9.88 23.17 6.31
C ILE A 435 -10.33 21.74 6.56
N LEU A 436 -10.65 21.40 7.81
CA LEU A 436 -11.18 20.09 8.17
C LEU A 436 -12.47 19.76 7.41
N GLY A 437 -13.40 20.73 7.32
CA GLY A 437 -14.65 20.58 6.58
C GLY A 437 -14.43 20.31 5.10
N ARG A 438 -13.54 21.06 4.46
CA ARG A 438 -13.19 20.88 3.03
C ARG A 438 -12.60 19.49 2.77
N LEU A 439 -11.60 19.08 3.54
CA LEU A 439 -10.94 17.78 3.34
C LEU A 439 -11.85 16.59 3.70
N ARG A 440 -12.75 16.75 4.68
CA ARG A 440 -13.79 15.77 4.99
C ARG A 440 -14.77 15.61 3.82
N SER A 441 -15.22 16.71 3.21
CA SER A 441 -16.09 16.68 2.03
C SER A 441 -15.42 16.01 0.86
N GLU A 442 -14.16 16.35 0.60
CA GLU A 442 -13.35 15.74 -0.45
C GLU A 442 -13.16 14.22 -0.21
N HIS A 443 -12.91 13.82 1.04
CA HIS A 443 -12.84 12.41 1.41
C HIS A 443 -14.13 11.66 1.06
N ILE A 444 -15.30 12.18 1.47
CA ILE A 444 -16.60 11.57 1.19
C ILE A 444 -16.88 11.50 -0.32
N GLN A 445 -16.52 12.54 -1.05
CA GLN A 445 -16.66 12.57 -2.51
C GLN A 445 -15.82 11.47 -3.16
N HIS A 446 -14.53 11.40 -2.81
CA HIS A 446 -13.60 10.40 -3.38
C HIS A 446 -14.06 8.97 -3.15
N ILE A 447 -14.40 8.58 -1.89
CA ILE A 447 -14.83 7.22 -1.59
C ILE A 447 -16.15 6.86 -2.27
N THR A 448 -16.98 7.87 -2.57
CA THR A 448 -18.25 7.69 -3.29
C THR A 448 -18.02 7.50 -4.80
N ASP A 449 -17.22 8.38 -5.40
CA ASP A 449 -16.95 8.36 -6.85
C ASP A 449 -16.20 7.09 -7.26
N THR A 450 -15.31 6.61 -6.40
CA THR A 450 -14.51 5.40 -6.64
C THR A 450 -15.21 4.12 -6.22
N VAL A 451 -16.38 4.20 -5.59
CA VAL A 451 -17.08 3.06 -4.96
C VAL A 451 -16.10 2.23 -4.12
N ASP A 452 -15.65 2.82 -3.01
CA ASP A 452 -14.62 2.22 -2.16
C ASP A 452 -15.09 0.90 -1.51
N LEU A 453 -14.69 -0.22 -2.10
CA LEU A 453 -15.10 -1.56 -1.68
C LEU A 453 -14.47 -2.01 -0.35
N GLY A 454 -13.54 -1.25 0.21
CA GLY A 454 -12.99 -1.51 1.54
C GLY A 454 -14.02 -1.38 2.66
N PHE A 455 -15.14 -0.67 2.40
CA PHE A 455 -16.25 -0.59 3.35
C PHE A 455 -17.07 -1.88 3.47
N LEU A 456 -16.87 -2.85 2.57
CA LEU A 456 -17.44 -4.20 2.65
C LEU A 456 -16.50 -5.08 3.49
N PRO A 457 -17.00 -5.78 4.53
CA PRO A 457 -16.22 -6.84 5.17
C PRO A 457 -15.79 -7.90 4.15
N GLU A 458 -14.57 -8.42 4.26
CA GLU A 458 -14.03 -9.37 3.26
C GLU A 458 -14.94 -10.58 3.02
N SER A 459 -15.57 -11.15 4.07
CA SER A 459 -16.47 -12.29 3.94
C SER A 459 -17.79 -11.93 3.23
N GLU A 460 -18.32 -10.73 3.47
CA GLU A 460 -19.49 -10.24 2.75
C GLU A 460 -19.16 -9.96 1.27
N ALA A 461 -18.02 -9.31 1.01
CA ALA A 461 -17.52 -9.10 -0.33
C ALA A 461 -17.33 -10.44 -1.07
N TRP A 462 -16.76 -11.45 -0.40
CA TRP A 462 -16.57 -12.78 -0.97
C TRP A 462 -17.88 -13.44 -1.44
N THR A 463 -18.90 -13.37 -0.59
CA THR A 463 -20.24 -13.90 -0.91
C THR A 463 -20.92 -13.08 -2.01
N MET A 464 -20.85 -11.74 -1.91
CA MET A 464 -21.52 -10.81 -2.80
C MET A 464 -20.93 -10.82 -4.22
N PHE A 465 -19.61 -10.95 -4.34
CA PHE A 465 -18.97 -10.93 -5.66
C PHE A 465 -19.19 -12.23 -6.44
N GLY A 466 -19.18 -13.38 -5.79
CA GLY A 466 -19.33 -14.68 -6.45
C GLY A 466 -18.25 -14.88 -7.51
N LYS A 467 -18.68 -14.95 -8.80
CA LYS A 467 -17.76 -15.09 -9.96
C LYS A 467 -17.35 -13.75 -10.58
N ARG A 468 -17.93 -12.63 -10.16
CA ARG A 468 -17.61 -11.29 -10.68
C ARG A 468 -16.42 -10.70 -9.93
N SER A 469 -15.73 -9.75 -10.57
CA SER A 469 -14.75 -8.92 -9.84
C SER A 469 -15.46 -7.83 -9.04
N GLY A 470 -14.79 -7.33 -7.98
CA GLY A 470 -15.31 -6.19 -7.23
C GLY A 470 -15.52 -4.95 -8.11
N TRP A 471 -14.62 -4.71 -9.07
CA TRP A 471 -14.76 -3.64 -10.06
C TRP A 471 -16.08 -3.73 -10.83
N GLU A 472 -16.38 -4.88 -11.45
CA GLU A 472 -17.62 -5.08 -12.21
C GLU A 472 -18.86 -4.85 -11.35
N LEU A 473 -18.80 -5.27 -10.09
CA LEU A 473 -19.90 -5.06 -9.15
C LEU A 473 -20.06 -3.59 -8.78
N GLY A 474 -18.97 -2.89 -8.51
CA GLY A 474 -18.94 -1.46 -8.24
C GLY A 474 -19.51 -0.64 -9.40
N GLN A 475 -19.11 -0.96 -10.64
CA GLN A 475 -19.62 -0.28 -11.84
C GLN A 475 -21.10 -0.57 -12.12
N SER A 476 -21.61 -1.74 -11.72
CA SER A 476 -23.01 -2.13 -11.93
C SER A 476 -24.01 -1.38 -11.06
N LYS A 477 -23.54 -0.59 -10.07
CA LYS A 477 -24.35 0.13 -9.07
C LYS A 477 -25.28 -0.79 -8.26
N SER A 478 -25.02 -2.09 -8.24
CA SER A 478 -25.84 -3.06 -7.48
C SER A 478 -25.50 -3.07 -5.98
N ILE A 479 -24.38 -2.47 -5.58
CA ILE A 479 -24.02 -2.27 -4.17
C ILE A 479 -24.72 -1.01 -3.65
N PRO A 480 -25.49 -1.08 -2.57
CA PRO A 480 -26.11 0.11 -1.94
C PRO A 480 -25.05 0.91 -1.15
N PHE A 481 -24.02 1.39 -1.87
CA PHE A 481 -22.80 1.95 -1.29
C PHE A 481 -23.07 3.16 -0.40
N ASN A 482 -24.03 4.02 -0.77
CA ASN A 482 -24.36 5.19 0.03
C ASN A 482 -24.90 4.83 1.41
N GLU A 483 -25.71 3.78 1.50
CA GLU A 483 -26.25 3.29 2.79
C GLU A 483 -25.12 2.74 3.67
N ILE A 484 -24.23 1.91 3.10
CA ILE A 484 -23.07 1.34 3.76
C ILE A 484 -22.12 2.44 4.26
N ARG A 485 -21.75 3.37 3.38
CA ARG A 485 -20.90 4.51 3.71
C ARG A 485 -21.51 5.34 4.85
N ASN A 486 -22.82 5.63 4.79
CA ASN A 486 -23.51 6.42 5.81
C ASN A 486 -23.47 5.73 7.18
N ALA A 487 -23.60 4.41 7.24
CA ALA A 487 -23.45 3.66 8.49
C ALA A 487 -22.00 3.71 9.03
N ALA A 488 -21.01 3.56 8.14
CA ALA A 488 -19.59 3.59 8.53
C ALA A 488 -19.13 4.95 9.05
N VAL A 489 -19.55 6.05 8.43
CA VAL A 489 -19.15 7.42 8.87
C VAL A 489 -19.71 7.79 10.25
N GLN A 490 -20.70 7.08 10.75
CA GLN A 490 -21.25 7.28 12.10
C GLN A 490 -20.31 6.79 13.21
N VAL A 491 -19.41 5.86 12.91
CA VAL A 491 -18.51 5.26 13.93
C VAL A 491 -17.68 6.33 14.63
N GLY A 492 -17.73 6.33 15.96
CA GLY A 492 -17.08 7.29 16.84
C GLY A 492 -17.76 8.66 16.95
N ILE A 493 -18.89 8.87 16.24
CA ILE A 493 -19.62 10.16 16.21
C ILE A 493 -21.05 9.98 16.70
N ALA A 494 -21.78 8.98 16.20
CA ALA A 494 -23.21 8.80 16.42
C ALA A 494 -23.56 8.30 17.83
N SER A 495 -24.84 8.42 18.18
CA SER A 495 -25.41 7.94 19.43
C SER A 495 -25.53 6.41 19.45
N GLU A 496 -25.70 5.82 20.63
CA GLU A 496 -25.97 4.39 20.78
C GLU A 496 -27.26 3.98 20.04
N SER A 497 -28.30 4.81 20.10
CA SER A 497 -29.60 4.53 19.46
C SER A 497 -29.48 4.44 17.93
N GLU A 498 -28.60 5.22 17.30
CA GLU A 498 -28.33 5.14 15.86
C GLU A 498 -27.65 3.82 15.48
N PHE A 499 -26.69 3.35 16.28
CA PHE A 499 -26.05 2.05 16.05
C PHE A 499 -27.03 0.91 16.26
N LEU A 500 -27.91 0.99 17.27
CA LEU A 500 -28.96 0.00 17.46
C LEU A 500 -29.95 -0.04 16.28
N LYS A 501 -30.29 1.14 15.72
CA LYS A 501 -31.09 1.22 14.49
C LYS A 501 -30.36 0.56 13.31
N ASN A 502 -29.07 0.76 13.15
CA ASN A 502 -28.30 0.10 12.10
C ASN A 502 -28.31 -1.44 12.24
N LEU A 503 -28.36 -1.98 13.47
CA LEU A 503 -28.47 -3.43 13.70
C LEU A 503 -29.81 -4.02 13.24
N GLU A 504 -30.83 -3.22 12.98
CA GLU A 504 -32.13 -3.66 12.44
C GLU A 504 -32.21 -3.60 10.91
N SER A 505 -31.15 -3.11 10.22
CA SER A 505 -31.13 -3.01 8.76
C SER A 505 -31.21 -4.41 8.10
N GLU A 506 -31.89 -4.53 6.98
CA GLU A 506 -31.86 -5.72 6.13
C GLU A 506 -30.47 -5.97 5.53
N ASN A 507 -29.68 -4.90 5.33
CA ASN A 507 -28.34 -4.97 4.79
C ASN A 507 -27.33 -5.43 5.87
N SER A 508 -26.72 -6.59 5.68
CA SER A 508 -25.73 -7.17 6.61
C SER A 508 -24.53 -6.24 6.87
N VAL A 509 -24.11 -5.49 5.86
CA VAL A 509 -22.96 -4.57 5.99
C VAL A 509 -23.32 -3.34 6.84
N VAL A 510 -24.55 -2.86 6.77
CA VAL A 510 -25.05 -1.80 7.66
C VAL A 510 -25.11 -2.29 9.11
N ARG A 511 -25.58 -3.54 9.34
CA ARG A 511 -25.56 -4.16 10.66
C ARG A 511 -24.14 -4.33 11.20
N TYR A 512 -23.20 -4.76 10.34
CA TYR A 512 -21.78 -4.84 10.68
C TYR A 512 -21.25 -3.50 11.20
N TRP A 513 -21.51 -2.39 10.50
CA TRP A 513 -21.08 -1.06 10.95
C TRP A 513 -21.80 -0.59 12.21
N GLY A 514 -23.04 -1.02 12.44
CA GLY A 514 -23.74 -0.83 13.71
C GLY A 514 -23.01 -1.48 14.87
N ALA A 515 -22.58 -2.74 14.71
CA ALA A 515 -21.80 -3.48 15.72
C ALA A 515 -20.43 -2.84 15.98
N ILE A 516 -19.68 -2.46 14.94
CA ILE A 516 -18.41 -1.71 15.05
C ILE A 516 -18.62 -0.40 15.83
N GLY A 517 -19.71 0.32 15.55
CA GLY A 517 -20.04 1.55 16.25
C GLY A 517 -20.23 1.35 17.76
N LEU A 518 -20.88 0.25 18.17
CA LEU A 518 -21.03 -0.11 19.58
C LEU A 518 -19.70 -0.56 20.21
N THR A 519 -18.88 -1.32 19.48
CA THR A 519 -17.51 -1.70 19.93
C THR A 519 -16.66 -0.46 20.21
N ALA A 520 -16.77 0.57 19.38
CA ALA A 520 -16.00 1.81 19.52
C ALA A 520 -16.50 2.74 20.65
N LYS A 521 -17.64 2.46 21.26
CA LYS A 521 -18.15 3.20 22.42
C LYS A 521 -17.35 2.86 23.68
N LYS A 522 -17.14 3.85 24.54
CA LYS A 522 -16.50 3.63 25.84
C LYS A 522 -17.36 2.74 26.76
N THR A 523 -18.67 2.93 26.72
CA THR A 523 -19.68 2.14 27.46
C THR A 523 -20.95 2.03 26.63
N ILE A 524 -21.71 0.95 26.81
CA ILE A 524 -23.05 0.76 26.23
C ILE A 524 -24.05 0.43 27.33
N SER A 525 -25.33 0.71 27.06
CA SER A 525 -26.43 0.45 28.00
C SER A 525 -26.74 -1.06 28.13
N ASN A 526 -27.40 -1.47 29.23
CA ASN A 526 -27.93 -2.82 29.39
C ASN A 526 -28.94 -3.20 28.29
N LYS A 527 -29.71 -2.21 27.79
CA LYS A 527 -30.60 -2.37 26.64
C LYS A 527 -29.81 -2.78 25.40
N ALA A 528 -28.70 -2.08 25.10
CA ALA A 528 -27.84 -2.42 23.96
C ALA A 528 -27.23 -3.81 24.10
N LYS A 529 -26.74 -4.17 25.30
CA LYS A 529 -26.24 -5.53 25.58
C LYS A 529 -27.31 -6.59 25.34
N GLY A 530 -28.56 -6.35 25.79
CA GLY A 530 -29.69 -7.27 25.57
C GLY A 530 -29.98 -7.48 24.08
N ILE A 531 -29.99 -6.41 23.28
CA ILE A 531 -30.18 -6.48 21.82
C ILE A 531 -29.02 -7.26 21.16
N LEU A 532 -27.77 -6.96 21.52
CA LEU A 532 -26.60 -7.66 20.98
C LEU A 532 -26.66 -9.16 21.27
N LYS A 533 -27.09 -9.58 22.48
CA LYS A 533 -27.25 -11.01 22.83
C LYS A 533 -28.27 -11.70 21.91
N ILE A 534 -29.39 -11.06 21.60
CA ILE A 534 -30.39 -11.59 20.66
C ILE A 534 -29.80 -11.70 19.24
N LYS A 535 -29.02 -10.71 18.81
CA LYS A 535 -28.42 -10.63 17.47
C LYS A 535 -27.16 -11.50 17.28
N LEU A 536 -26.68 -12.23 18.29
CA LEU A 536 -25.56 -13.20 18.14
C LEU A 536 -25.82 -14.33 17.12
N LYS A 537 -27.07 -14.48 16.67
CA LYS A 537 -27.49 -15.43 15.64
C LYS A 537 -27.60 -14.79 14.25
N ASP A 538 -27.03 -13.58 14.04
CA ASP A 538 -27.05 -12.91 12.74
C ASP A 538 -26.58 -13.85 11.63
N PRO A 539 -27.25 -13.90 10.48
CA PRO A 539 -26.86 -14.78 9.36
C PRO A 539 -25.48 -14.45 8.79
N SER A 540 -25.05 -13.17 8.86
CA SER A 540 -23.73 -12.75 8.44
C SER A 540 -22.68 -13.06 9.49
N TYR A 541 -21.66 -13.86 9.15
CA TYR A 541 -20.54 -14.11 10.04
C TYR A 541 -19.74 -12.86 10.39
N ALA A 542 -19.54 -11.94 9.43
CA ALA A 542 -18.86 -10.68 9.72
C ALA A 542 -19.60 -9.89 10.79
N THR A 543 -20.93 -9.75 10.67
CA THR A 543 -21.78 -9.05 11.64
C THR A 543 -21.80 -9.78 12.98
N ARG A 544 -21.92 -11.11 12.97
CA ARG A 544 -21.94 -11.94 14.18
C ARG A 544 -20.65 -11.81 15.00
N ILE A 545 -19.49 -11.83 14.32
CA ILE A 545 -18.18 -11.66 14.97
C ILE A 545 -18.08 -10.28 15.63
N GLU A 546 -18.53 -9.21 14.95
CA GLU A 546 -18.48 -7.86 15.54
C GLU A 546 -19.50 -7.65 16.66
N ILE A 547 -20.68 -8.28 16.60
CA ILE A 547 -21.63 -8.31 17.72
C ILE A 547 -21.00 -9.01 18.93
N ALA A 548 -20.35 -10.14 18.71
CA ALA A 548 -19.65 -10.87 19.77
C ALA A 548 -18.47 -10.03 20.33
N ASN A 549 -17.71 -9.36 19.46
CA ASN A 549 -16.65 -8.44 19.87
C ASN A 549 -17.21 -7.29 20.73
N ALA A 550 -18.30 -6.64 20.31
CA ALA A 550 -18.97 -5.59 21.09
C ALA A 550 -19.38 -6.08 22.48
N LEU A 551 -19.97 -7.27 22.58
CA LEU A 551 -20.33 -7.87 23.87
C LEU A 551 -19.07 -8.12 24.73
N ALA A 552 -18.03 -8.71 24.15
CA ALA A 552 -16.81 -9.08 24.87
C ALA A 552 -16.08 -7.86 25.46
N VAL A 553 -15.92 -6.77 24.68
CA VAL A 553 -15.26 -5.54 25.14
C VAL A 553 -16.09 -4.81 26.21
N HIS A 554 -17.42 -5.04 26.24
CA HIS A 554 -18.35 -4.49 27.25
C HIS A 554 -18.67 -5.48 28.38
N ASN A 555 -17.74 -6.40 28.68
CA ASN A 555 -17.76 -7.35 29.81
C ASN A 555 -18.85 -8.46 29.74
N GLU A 556 -19.33 -8.81 28.55
CA GLU A 556 -20.24 -9.92 28.30
C GLU A 556 -19.51 -11.05 27.54
N ILE A 557 -18.30 -11.40 28.00
CA ILE A 557 -17.41 -12.33 27.30
C ILE A 557 -17.98 -13.75 27.18
N ASN A 558 -18.70 -14.22 28.20
CA ASN A 558 -19.25 -15.58 28.24
C ASN A 558 -20.29 -15.80 27.14
N GLU A 559 -21.09 -14.78 26.84
CA GLU A 559 -22.06 -14.80 25.74
C GLU A 559 -21.42 -14.70 24.37
N ALA A 560 -20.31 -13.94 24.27
CA ALA A 560 -19.59 -13.71 23.03
C ALA A 560 -18.83 -14.95 22.53
N LEU A 561 -18.18 -15.71 23.45
CA LEU A 561 -17.25 -16.78 23.10
C LEU A 561 -17.85 -17.92 22.26
N PRO A 562 -19.09 -18.40 22.48
CA PRO A 562 -19.68 -19.42 21.62
C PRO A 562 -19.75 -19.01 20.15
N ALA A 563 -20.15 -17.78 19.86
CA ALA A 563 -20.24 -17.25 18.49
C ALA A 563 -18.86 -17.08 17.84
N LEU A 564 -17.86 -16.61 18.60
CA LEU A 564 -16.48 -16.50 18.11
C LEU A 564 -15.84 -17.87 17.85
N THR A 565 -16.11 -18.85 18.73
CA THR A 565 -15.63 -20.23 18.59
C THR A 565 -16.26 -20.93 17.39
N ASP A 566 -17.56 -20.71 17.13
CA ASP A 566 -18.24 -21.17 15.92
C ASP A 566 -17.57 -20.60 14.67
N ALA A 567 -17.35 -19.29 14.64
CA ALA A 567 -16.72 -18.60 13.51
C ALA A 567 -15.26 -19.06 13.25
N VAL A 568 -14.47 -19.39 14.27
CA VAL A 568 -13.12 -19.95 14.13
C VAL A 568 -13.14 -21.35 13.50
N ASN A 569 -14.21 -22.11 13.67
CA ASN A 569 -14.37 -23.43 13.06
C ASN A 569 -14.95 -23.39 11.63
N HIS A 570 -15.30 -22.20 11.11
CA HIS A 570 -15.89 -22.04 9.78
C HIS A 570 -14.96 -22.54 8.66
N GLU A 571 -15.53 -22.99 7.53
CA GLU A 571 -14.74 -23.50 6.39
C GLU A 571 -13.96 -22.39 5.66
N ASN A 572 -14.53 -21.21 5.50
CA ASN A 572 -13.93 -20.08 4.82
C ASN A 572 -12.88 -19.38 5.69
N LEU A 573 -11.63 -19.33 5.22
CA LEU A 573 -10.52 -18.76 5.98
C LEU A 573 -10.62 -17.24 6.17
N ILE A 574 -11.41 -16.52 5.38
CA ILE A 574 -11.69 -15.09 5.60
C ILE A 574 -12.44 -14.92 6.94
N VAL A 575 -13.47 -15.75 7.17
CA VAL A 575 -14.23 -15.75 8.43
C VAL A 575 -13.33 -16.16 9.59
N VAL A 576 -12.53 -17.21 9.40
CA VAL A 576 -11.60 -17.71 10.44
C VAL A 576 -10.55 -16.65 10.80
N THR A 577 -9.97 -15.96 9.83
CA THR A 577 -8.98 -14.88 10.08
C THR A 577 -9.61 -13.78 10.94
N HIS A 578 -10.84 -13.35 10.63
CA HIS A 578 -11.55 -12.34 11.39
C HIS A 578 -11.81 -12.80 12.84
N ALA A 579 -12.34 -14.00 13.04
CA ALA A 579 -12.67 -14.54 14.35
C ALA A 579 -11.41 -14.82 15.20
N ALA A 580 -10.37 -15.42 14.60
CA ALA A 580 -9.11 -15.71 15.28
C ALA A 580 -8.42 -14.42 15.76
N ARG A 581 -8.41 -13.39 14.92
CA ARG A 581 -7.89 -12.07 15.32
C ARG A 581 -8.68 -11.44 16.46
N THR A 582 -10.01 -11.56 16.44
CA THR A 582 -10.86 -11.05 17.52
C THR A 582 -10.56 -11.78 18.84
N ILE A 583 -10.43 -13.11 18.83
CA ILE A 583 -10.07 -13.91 20.01
C ILE A 583 -8.66 -13.54 20.53
N GLU A 584 -7.69 -13.39 19.64
CA GLU A 584 -6.33 -12.95 19.98
C GLU A 584 -6.34 -11.63 20.75
N LEU A 585 -7.08 -10.63 20.28
CA LEU A 585 -7.16 -9.32 20.93
C LEU A 585 -7.89 -9.34 22.28
N LEU A 586 -8.77 -10.30 22.51
CA LEU A 586 -9.42 -10.52 23.81
C LEU A 586 -8.47 -11.16 24.85
N GLY A 587 -7.38 -11.78 24.39
CA GLY A 587 -6.30 -12.28 25.23
C GLY A 587 -6.78 -13.33 26.24
N GLU A 588 -6.28 -13.25 27.48
CA GLU A 588 -6.60 -14.19 28.58
C GLU A 588 -8.10 -14.35 28.84
N LYS A 589 -8.89 -13.30 28.61
CA LYS A 589 -10.36 -13.34 28.76
C LYS A 589 -11.02 -14.38 27.88
N ALA A 590 -10.38 -14.76 26.77
CA ALA A 590 -10.88 -15.75 25.83
C ALA A 590 -10.27 -17.15 26.03
N ALA A 591 -9.71 -17.47 27.20
CA ALA A 591 -9.02 -18.76 27.49
C ALA A 591 -9.83 -20.01 27.11
N VAL A 592 -11.16 -19.97 27.22
CA VAL A 592 -12.08 -21.07 26.83
C VAL A 592 -11.99 -21.40 25.33
N ALA A 593 -11.55 -20.45 24.48
CA ALA A 593 -11.38 -20.66 23.03
C ALA A 593 -10.09 -21.44 22.66
N LYS A 594 -9.19 -21.75 23.62
CA LYS A 594 -7.93 -22.49 23.34
C LYS A 594 -8.09 -23.75 22.49
N PRO A 595 -9.05 -24.66 22.75
CA PRO A 595 -9.22 -25.87 21.92
C PRO A 595 -9.56 -25.52 20.46
N ALA A 596 -10.44 -24.54 20.23
CA ALA A 596 -10.83 -24.11 18.89
C ALA A 596 -9.65 -23.45 18.15
N MET A 597 -8.87 -22.60 18.84
CA MET A 597 -7.68 -21.94 18.27
C MET A 597 -6.58 -22.98 17.92
N LYS A 598 -6.37 -24.01 18.75
CA LYS A 598 -5.47 -25.14 18.43
C LYS A 598 -5.91 -25.89 17.18
N LYS A 599 -7.22 -26.17 17.05
CA LYS A 599 -7.78 -26.83 15.87
C LYS A 599 -7.63 -25.98 14.60
N ALA A 600 -7.92 -24.68 14.70
CA ALA A 600 -7.75 -23.73 13.60
C ALA A 600 -6.27 -23.62 13.17
N LEU A 601 -5.34 -23.59 14.12
CA LEU A 601 -3.90 -23.61 13.86
C LEU A 601 -3.47 -24.86 13.10
N ALA A 602 -3.86 -26.03 13.57
CA ALA A 602 -3.52 -27.30 12.91
C ALA A 602 -4.04 -27.36 11.46
N ARG A 603 -5.26 -26.87 11.24
CA ARG A 603 -5.85 -26.75 9.90
C ARG A 603 -5.06 -25.74 9.03
N ALA A 604 -4.73 -24.58 9.56
CA ALA A 604 -4.00 -23.53 8.85
C ALA A 604 -2.60 -24.02 8.41
N ILE A 605 -1.87 -24.69 9.31
CA ILE A 605 -0.56 -25.29 9.02
C ILE A 605 -0.67 -26.38 7.93
N LYS A 606 -1.73 -27.19 7.94
CA LYS A 606 -1.97 -28.21 6.89
C LYS A 606 -2.21 -27.56 5.52
N ILE A 607 -2.89 -26.42 5.45
CA ILE A 607 -3.17 -25.68 4.19
C ILE A 607 -1.92 -24.97 3.70
N ARG A 608 -1.18 -24.33 4.60
CA ARG A 608 0.04 -23.58 4.32
C ARG A 608 1.10 -23.91 5.37
N PRO A 609 1.96 -24.91 5.11
CA PRO A 609 3.08 -25.25 5.99
C PRO A 609 4.00 -24.06 6.26
N PRO A 610 4.60 -23.95 7.46
CA PRO A 610 5.46 -22.80 7.84
C PRO A 610 6.66 -22.56 6.92
N GLU A 611 7.18 -23.61 6.29
CA GLU A 611 8.29 -23.59 5.33
C GLU A 611 7.89 -23.02 3.96
N THR A 612 6.59 -22.84 3.69
CA THR A 612 6.13 -22.27 2.42
C THR A 612 6.66 -20.84 2.27
N PRO A 613 7.45 -20.53 1.23
CA PRO A 613 7.99 -19.20 1.04
C PRO A 613 6.89 -18.12 1.00
N ALA A 614 7.14 -16.97 1.58
CA ALA A 614 6.18 -15.85 1.59
C ALA A 614 5.85 -15.33 0.17
N THR A 615 6.70 -15.64 -0.81
CA THR A 615 6.49 -15.32 -2.23
C THR A 615 5.50 -16.24 -2.94
N VAL A 616 5.18 -17.40 -2.34
CA VAL A 616 4.17 -18.33 -2.88
C VAL A 616 2.79 -17.81 -2.45
N VAL A 617 1.94 -17.52 -3.43
CA VAL A 617 0.54 -17.13 -3.22
C VAL A 617 -0.36 -18.34 -3.49
N LEU A 618 -1.18 -18.71 -2.50
CA LEU A 618 -2.14 -19.79 -2.65
C LEU A 618 -3.47 -19.27 -3.22
N PRO A 619 -4.21 -20.09 -3.99
CA PRO A 619 -5.43 -19.64 -4.64
C PRO A 619 -6.57 -19.37 -3.65
N GLY A 620 -7.41 -18.39 -3.97
CA GLY A 620 -8.60 -18.02 -3.22
C GLY A 620 -8.30 -17.53 -1.80
N ASP A 621 -9.02 -18.05 -0.83
CA ASP A 621 -8.85 -17.72 0.59
C ASP A 621 -7.70 -18.49 1.28
N LYS A 622 -7.10 -19.49 0.61
CA LYS A 622 -6.10 -20.40 1.21
C LYS A 622 -4.82 -19.66 1.64
N ASP A 623 -4.49 -18.56 1.03
CA ASP A 623 -3.32 -17.75 1.42
C ASP A 623 -3.49 -17.11 2.81
N LEU A 624 -4.73 -16.93 3.26
CA LEU A 624 -5.06 -16.42 4.60
C LEU A 624 -4.75 -17.41 5.73
N ALA A 625 -4.47 -18.69 5.40
CA ALA A 625 -4.05 -19.69 6.40
C ALA A 625 -2.83 -19.20 7.21
N MET A 626 -1.91 -18.44 6.57
CA MET A 626 -0.78 -17.83 7.25
C MET A 626 -1.23 -16.86 8.36
N PHE A 627 -2.22 -16.02 8.10
CA PHE A 627 -2.72 -15.05 9.06
C PHE A 627 -3.56 -15.69 10.17
N VAL A 628 -4.30 -16.77 9.86
CA VAL A 628 -4.95 -17.59 10.87
C VAL A 628 -3.90 -18.18 11.82
N ALA A 629 -2.81 -18.74 11.27
CA ALA A 629 -1.71 -19.29 12.08
C ALA A 629 -1.07 -18.21 12.95
N PHE A 630 -0.86 -17.01 12.45
CA PHE A 630 -0.29 -15.90 13.20
C PHE A 630 -1.14 -15.55 14.43
N SER A 631 -2.44 -15.30 14.25
CA SER A 631 -3.34 -15.02 15.38
C SER A 631 -3.44 -16.17 16.37
N CYS A 632 -3.49 -17.43 15.88
CA CYS A 632 -3.55 -18.59 16.74
C CYS A 632 -2.28 -18.77 17.59
N HIS A 633 -1.09 -18.62 16.98
CA HIS A 633 0.18 -18.67 17.72
C HIS A 633 0.28 -17.57 18.77
N ALA A 634 -0.02 -16.31 18.39
CA ALA A 634 0.01 -15.19 19.31
C ALA A 634 -0.92 -15.40 20.52
N PHE A 635 -2.15 -15.87 20.27
CA PHE A 635 -3.10 -16.18 21.34
C PHE A 635 -2.63 -17.33 22.25
N LEU A 636 -2.17 -18.44 21.68
CA LEU A 636 -1.75 -19.62 22.46
C LEU A 636 -0.52 -19.35 23.31
N ALA A 637 0.43 -18.54 22.81
CA ALA A 637 1.64 -18.15 23.52
C ALA A 637 1.36 -17.40 24.84
N ILE A 638 0.19 -16.75 25.00
CA ILE A 638 -0.22 -16.10 26.26
C ILE A 638 -0.28 -17.10 27.43
N PHE A 639 -0.53 -18.37 27.15
CA PHE A 639 -0.77 -19.42 28.12
C PHE A 639 0.39 -20.43 28.25
N GLU A 640 1.49 -20.23 27.53
CA GLU A 640 2.66 -21.09 27.54
C GLU A 640 3.78 -20.54 28.45
N ASN A 641 3.60 -19.33 29.03
CA ASN A 641 4.54 -18.65 29.93
C ASN A 641 4.14 -18.78 31.39
#